data_39b56347d7a31202de4588a9a90101f0
#
_entry.id   39b56347d7a31202de4588a9a90101f0
#
_cell.length_a   1.000
_cell.length_b   1.000
_cell.length_c   1.000
_cell.angle_alpha   90.00
_cell.angle_beta   90.00
_cell.angle_gamma   90.00
#
_symmetry.space_group_name_H-M   'P 1'
#
loop_
_entity.id
_entity.type
_entity.pdbx_description
1 polymer ?
#
loop_
_entity_poly.entity_id
_entity_poly.type
_entity_poly.pdbx_seq_one_letter_code
_entity_poly.pdbx_strand_id
1 'polypeptide(L)'
;MDKIVVKGARENNLKNVNIELPKNKLIVMTGSGKSSLAFDTIYAEGQRRYVESLSAYARQFLGGSEKPDVDSIEGLSPAISIDQKTTNKNPRSTVGTVTEIYDYLRLLFARVGTPYCPTHNIPIKSQSVEEIANKILEYPVGTKIVLLAPAVYGEKGTHKELLADLMSEGYIRVRINGEMYDLSDKIELDKNKKDNIEVVVDRLVLKEDIRSRLSEGLENALKLGHGKVVVQFNLSKELVFSEDFACPYCDFSLPELEPRIFSFNAPYGACEECKGLGVKLQMDPDLVIPNKDLSLEEGAIVTLGDDTDGIYYKKLECLCKHYKISTKKAFKKLTDREKELILYGSDEPILFDYRSKSGNHFHQVDYYEGIINNLERRYMETSSTWIREWLEKFMIEHTCETCKGSRLKDNVLSVLVGGKNIYELTCMSIKDLIPFFTELKLSEEQLKIADLLLKEILSRLTFLKNVGLEYLTLARSAATLSGGEAQRIRLATQIGSRLTGVLYVLDEPSIGLHQRDNDRLIKSLLDMRDLGNTLIVVEHDTDTMLAADYLVDVGPKAGDEGGRIVAAGTPQEVMQNDKSITGRYLSGKECIEVPKNRRKGTGKYITIKGARENNLKNITTKIPLGTFTCITGVSGSGKSTLINEILVKSAMNYVYHSKNKPGQHDKILGLENIDKIVDISQTPIGRTPRSNPATYTGVFDDIRDLFTTTKEAKMLGYEKNRFSFNVKGGRCEACRGDGVKKIEMHFLPDVYVPCEVCHGTRYNQETLKIKYKDKNIADVLDMRVHEALKFFENHSKIKNKLQVLEDVGLGYVKLGQSAPTLSGGEAERVKLAKELQKKATGKTLFVLDEPTTGLHTDDIKRLLAILQKIVDNNDTVIVIEHNLDVIKCSDYIIDLGKEGGDLGGEIIATGTPEDISEEKNSYTGQFLKKIL
;
A
#
# COMPACT_ATOMS: atom_id res chain seq x y z
N MET A 1 -32.42 3.38 -25.88
CA MET A 1 -32.79 4.24 -24.75
C MET A 1 -31.63 5.15 -24.44
N ASP A 2 -31.81 6.45 -24.54
CA ASP A 2 -30.75 7.44 -24.36
C ASP A 2 -30.61 7.91 -22.90
N LYS A 3 -31.36 7.24 -22.00
CA LYS A 3 -31.42 7.58 -20.58
C LYS A 3 -31.35 6.34 -19.69
N ILE A 4 -30.83 6.48 -18.48
CA ILE A 4 -31.00 5.55 -17.37
C ILE A 4 -32.15 6.07 -16.52
N VAL A 5 -33.20 5.27 -16.34
CA VAL A 5 -34.41 5.67 -15.56
C VAL A 5 -34.47 4.84 -14.30
N VAL A 6 -34.36 5.51 -13.17
CA VAL A 6 -34.44 4.92 -11.82
C VAL A 6 -35.82 5.27 -11.24
N LYS A 7 -36.56 4.26 -10.75
CA LYS A 7 -37.88 4.44 -10.13
C LYS A 7 -37.91 3.80 -8.74
N GLY A 8 -38.29 4.57 -7.74
CA GLY A 8 -38.56 4.06 -6.42
C GLY A 8 -37.33 3.61 -5.63
N ALA A 9 -36.18 4.29 -5.74
CA ALA A 9 -34.97 3.94 -4.97
C ALA A 9 -35.14 4.31 -3.50
N ARG A 10 -34.92 3.31 -2.60
CA ARG A 10 -35.11 3.44 -1.15
C ARG A 10 -33.92 2.92 -0.35
N GLU A 11 -32.82 2.65 -1.03
CA GLU A 11 -31.61 2.13 -0.37
C GLU A 11 -31.06 3.12 0.67
N ASN A 12 -30.70 2.64 1.84
CA ASN A 12 -30.17 3.43 2.98
C ASN A 12 -31.08 4.63 3.35
N ASN A 13 -30.63 5.85 3.08
CA ASN A 13 -31.37 7.09 3.41
C ASN A 13 -32.24 7.62 2.26
N LEU A 14 -32.26 6.97 1.10
CA LEU A 14 -33.06 7.43 -0.05
C LEU A 14 -34.57 7.38 0.21
N LYS A 15 -35.27 8.41 -0.21
CA LYS A 15 -36.72 8.63 0.03
C LYS A 15 -37.51 8.40 -1.25
N ASN A 16 -37.61 7.15 -1.71
CA ASN A 16 -38.38 6.80 -2.91
C ASN A 16 -37.98 7.65 -4.13
N VAL A 17 -36.69 7.67 -4.43
CA VAL A 17 -36.09 8.53 -5.47
C VAL A 17 -36.47 8.06 -6.86
N ASN A 18 -36.98 9.01 -7.70
CA ASN A 18 -37.21 8.83 -9.13
C ASN A 18 -36.34 9.83 -9.88
N ILE A 19 -35.52 9.34 -10.82
CA ILE A 19 -34.63 10.20 -11.60
C ILE A 19 -34.34 9.60 -12.99
N GLU A 20 -34.20 10.50 -13.98
CA GLU A 20 -33.74 10.18 -15.32
C GLU A 20 -32.35 10.75 -15.55
N LEU A 21 -31.38 9.92 -15.89
CA LEU A 21 -30.00 10.30 -16.12
C LEU A 21 -29.65 10.15 -17.61
N PRO A 22 -29.07 11.15 -18.27
CA PRO A 22 -28.67 11.06 -19.66
C PRO A 22 -27.49 10.11 -19.84
N LYS A 23 -27.48 9.28 -20.91
CA LYS A 23 -26.34 8.46 -21.28
C LYS A 23 -25.27 9.24 -22.04
N ASN A 24 -24.06 8.69 -22.07
CA ASN A 24 -22.89 9.26 -22.75
C ASN A 24 -22.58 10.69 -22.27
N LYS A 25 -22.73 10.90 -20.95
CA LYS A 25 -22.53 12.18 -20.28
C LYS A 25 -21.70 11.99 -19.01
N LEU A 26 -21.05 13.08 -18.61
CA LEU A 26 -20.44 13.19 -17.31
C LEU A 26 -21.53 13.68 -16.31
N ILE A 27 -21.97 12.78 -15.46
CA ILE A 27 -22.98 13.03 -14.43
C ILE A 27 -22.28 13.14 -13.08
N VAL A 28 -22.38 14.27 -12.42
CA VAL A 28 -21.87 14.43 -11.07
C VAL A 28 -22.99 14.37 -10.06
N MET A 29 -22.82 13.54 -9.02
CA MET A 29 -23.76 13.42 -7.91
C MET A 29 -23.11 13.98 -6.63
N THR A 30 -23.77 14.91 -5.98
CA THR A 30 -23.30 15.56 -4.76
C THR A 30 -24.34 15.50 -3.66
N GLY A 31 -23.96 15.86 -2.43
CA GLY A 31 -24.87 15.91 -1.28
C GLY A 31 -25.03 14.58 -0.54
N SER A 32 -26.10 14.47 0.29
CA SER A 32 -26.31 13.34 1.20
C SER A 32 -27.24 12.28 0.63
N GLY A 33 -26.73 11.10 0.36
CA GLY A 33 -27.37 9.97 -0.33
C GLY A 33 -26.81 9.72 -1.73
N LYS A 34 -25.82 10.52 -2.15
CA LYS A 34 -25.12 10.39 -3.43
C LYS A 34 -24.55 8.99 -3.66
N SER A 35 -23.82 8.45 -2.67
CA SER A 35 -23.23 7.12 -2.77
C SER A 35 -24.28 6.01 -2.74
N SER A 36 -25.36 6.16 -1.95
CA SER A 36 -26.48 5.22 -1.91
C SER A 36 -27.20 5.15 -3.26
N LEU A 37 -27.32 6.26 -3.97
CA LEU A 37 -27.93 6.27 -5.31
C LEU A 37 -26.97 5.72 -6.37
N ALA A 38 -25.70 6.15 -6.37
CA ALA A 38 -24.70 5.79 -7.38
C ALA A 38 -24.22 4.35 -7.23
N PHE A 39 -23.77 3.96 -6.03
CA PHE A 39 -23.13 2.66 -5.76
C PHE A 39 -24.15 1.62 -5.29
N ASP A 40 -24.88 1.89 -4.20
CA ASP A 40 -25.72 0.88 -3.58
C ASP A 40 -26.99 0.61 -4.39
N THR A 41 -27.39 1.51 -5.31
CA THR A 41 -28.56 1.35 -6.17
C THR A 41 -28.19 1.09 -7.63
N ILE A 42 -27.60 2.08 -8.32
CA ILE A 42 -27.39 2.01 -9.79
C ILE A 42 -26.31 1.00 -10.13
N TYR A 43 -25.15 1.10 -9.52
CA TYR A 43 -24.04 0.16 -9.77
C TYR A 43 -24.38 -1.25 -9.30
N ALA A 44 -24.94 -1.40 -8.09
CA ALA A 44 -25.30 -2.71 -7.54
C ALA A 44 -26.29 -3.47 -8.44
N GLU A 45 -27.31 -2.79 -8.98
CA GLU A 45 -28.26 -3.39 -9.91
C GLU A 45 -27.58 -3.72 -11.27
N GLY A 46 -26.70 -2.86 -11.77
CA GLY A 46 -25.91 -3.12 -12.98
C GLY A 46 -25.03 -4.35 -12.84
N GLN A 47 -24.31 -4.48 -11.72
CA GLN A 47 -23.48 -5.63 -11.41
C GLN A 47 -24.32 -6.90 -11.23
N ARG A 48 -25.43 -6.83 -10.51
CA ARG A 48 -26.35 -7.95 -10.30
C ARG A 48 -26.81 -8.53 -11.64
N ARG A 49 -27.28 -7.70 -12.56
CA ARG A 49 -27.73 -8.13 -13.90
C ARG A 49 -26.59 -8.75 -14.72
N TYR A 50 -25.40 -8.19 -14.61
CA TYR A 50 -24.22 -8.76 -15.27
C TYR A 50 -23.89 -10.15 -14.72
N VAL A 51 -23.84 -10.31 -13.40
CA VAL A 51 -23.59 -11.61 -12.74
C VAL A 51 -24.69 -12.64 -13.06
N GLU A 52 -25.96 -12.22 -13.11
CA GLU A 52 -27.06 -13.10 -13.48
C GLU A 52 -26.99 -13.59 -14.94
N SER A 53 -26.37 -12.82 -15.83
CA SER A 53 -26.13 -13.22 -17.22
C SER A 53 -25.05 -14.30 -17.38
N LEU A 54 -24.23 -14.53 -16.36
CA LEU A 54 -23.14 -15.50 -16.38
C LEU A 54 -23.64 -16.93 -16.11
N SER A 55 -22.82 -17.92 -16.44
CA SER A 55 -23.12 -19.32 -16.17
C SER A 55 -23.33 -19.61 -14.67
N ALA A 56 -24.10 -20.62 -14.33
CA ALA A 56 -24.35 -21.03 -12.93
C ALA A 56 -23.05 -21.31 -12.16
N TYR A 57 -22.05 -21.85 -12.84
CA TYR A 57 -20.72 -22.10 -12.27
C TYR A 57 -19.99 -20.79 -11.91
N ALA A 58 -19.97 -19.80 -12.82
CA ALA A 58 -19.35 -18.51 -12.56
C ALA A 58 -20.05 -17.75 -11.42
N ARG A 59 -21.38 -17.85 -11.31
CA ARG A 59 -22.17 -17.25 -10.22
C ARG A 59 -21.82 -17.78 -8.85
N GLN A 60 -21.45 -19.06 -8.72
CA GLN A 60 -21.02 -19.63 -7.43
C GLN A 60 -19.74 -19.00 -6.88
N PHE A 61 -18.85 -18.56 -7.78
CA PHE A 61 -17.58 -17.90 -7.38
C PHE A 61 -17.73 -16.41 -7.13
N LEU A 62 -18.67 -15.74 -7.81
CA LEU A 62 -18.84 -14.29 -7.71
C LEU A 62 -19.78 -13.86 -6.55
N GLY A 63 -20.46 -14.81 -5.93
CA GLY A 63 -21.46 -14.52 -4.90
C GLY A 63 -22.75 -13.92 -5.47
N GLY A 64 -23.89 -14.12 -4.81
CA GLY A 64 -25.14 -13.44 -5.14
C GLY A 64 -25.11 -12.02 -4.63
N SER A 65 -25.23 -11.02 -5.48
CA SER A 65 -25.52 -9.65 -5.05
C SER A 65 -26.98 -9.58 -4.61
N GLU A 66 -27.23 -9.05 -3.41
CA GLU A 66 -28.58 -8.74 -2.99
C GLU A 66 -29.21 -7.72 -3.95
N LYS A 67 -30.50 -7.87 -4.22
CA LYS A 67 -31.22 -6.90 -5.05
C LYS A 67 -31.36 -5.60 -4.26
N PRO A 68 -30.93 -4.45 -4.79
CA PRO A 68 -31.13 -3.18 -4.10
C PRO A 68 -32.62 -2.86 -3.96
N ASP A 69 -32.96 -2.10 -2.92
CA ASP A 69 -34.35 -1.66 -2.68
C ASP A 69 -34.75 -0.56 -3.69
N VAL A 70 -35.16 -1.00 -4.85
CA VAL A 70 -35.57 -0.15 -5.98
C VAL A 70 -36.69 -0.84 -6.74
N ASP A 71 -37.69 -0.09 -7.20
CA ASP A 71 -38.79 -0.65 -7.97
C ASP A 71 -38.30 -1.12 -9.34
N SER A 72 -37.64 -0.26 -10.10
CA SER A 72 -37.05 -0.62 -11.40
C SER A 72 -35.92 0.33 -11.80
N ILE A 73 -34.95 -0.19 -12.55
CA ILE A 73 -33.95 0.60 -13.26
C ILE A 73 -33.94 0.15 -14.73
N GLU A 74 -34.17 1.07 -15.64
CA GLU A 74 -34.13 0.83 -17.07
C GLU A 74 -32.94 1.49 -17.73
N GLY A 75 -32.48 0.94 -18.86
CA GLY A 75 -31.41 1.55 -19.65
C GLY A 75 -29.98 1.36 -19.09
N LEU A 76 -29.72 0.46 -18.13
CA LEU A 76 -28.37 0.19 -17.65
C LEU A 76 -27.47 -0.39 -18.71
N SER A 77 -26.25 0.10 -18.78
CA SER A 77 -25.10 -0.51 -19.46
C SER A 77 -24.29 -1.37 -18.48
N PRO A 78 -23.36 -2.24 -18.98
CA PRO A 78 -22.40 -2.89 -18.11
C PRO A 78 -21.72 -1.87 -17.20
N ALA A 79 -21.69 -2.13 -15.90
CA ALA A 79 -21.25 -1.16 -14.92
C ALA A 79 -19.88 -1.55 -14.29
N ILE A 80 -18.99 -0.58 -14.16
CA ILE A 80 -17.68 -0.70 -13.50
C ILE A 80 -17.60 0.34 -12.40
N SER A 81 -17.24 -0.09 -11.16
CA SER A 81 -16.99 0.85 -10.07
C SER A 81 -15.51 1.08 -9.84
N ILE A 82 -15.17 2.30 -9.48
CA ILE A 82 -13.84 2.71 -9.05
C ILE A 82 -13.97 3.39 -7.69
N ASP A 83 -13.95 2.57 -6.64
CA ASP A 83 -14.08 3.01 -5.25
C ASP A 83 -12.74 3.28 -4.56
N GLN A 84 -12.78 3.96 -3.42
CA GLN A 84 -11.61 4.31 -2.63
C GLN A 84 -11.19 3.21 -1.64
N LYS A 85 -12.11 2.31 -1.25
CA LYS A 85 -11.96 1.46 -0.05
C LYS A 85 -10.99 0.28 -0.18
N THR A 86 -10.55 -0.10 -1.36
CA THR A 86 -9.73 -1.29 -1.58
C THR A 86 -8.27 -0.96 -1.87
N THR A 87 -7.47 -0.73 -0.83
CA THR A 87 -6.01 -0.78 -0.97
C THR A 87 -5.57 -2.24 -1.04
N ASN A 88 -4.82 -2.60 -2.07
CA ASN A 88 -4.27 -3.94 -2.20
C ASN A 88 -3.15 -4.13 -1.15
N LYS A 89 -3.40 -4.95 -0.13
CA LYS A 89 -2.43 -5.26 0.93
C LYS A 89 -1.45 -6.38 0.56
N ASN A 90 -1.53 -6.91 -0.65
CA ASN A 90 -0.61 -7.96 -1.08
C ASN A 90 0.81 -7.37 -1.26
N PRO A 91 1.82 -7.81 -0.49
CA PRO A 91 3.17 -7.26 -0.57
C PRO A 91 3.88 -7.55 -1.91
N ARG A 92 3.35 -8.47 -2.70
CA ARG A 92 3.86 -8.77 -4.04
C ARG A 92 3.34 -7.85 -5.12
N SER A 93 2.25 -7.12 -4.85
CA SER A 93 1.68 -6.19 -5.83
C SER A 93 2.50 -4.90 -5.91
N THR A 94 2.84 -4.50 -7.11
CA THR A 94 3.52 -3.22 -7.42
C THR A 94 2.66 -2.37 -8.35
N VAL A 95 2.97 -1.09 -8.48
CA VAL A 95 2.32 -0.22 -9.47
C VAL A 95 2.38 -0.86 -10.86
N GLY A 96 3.54 -1.39 -11.25
CA GLY A 96 3.72 -2.05 -12.56
C GLY A 96 2.82 -3.26 -12.76
N THR A 97 2.60 -4.08 -11.73
CA THR A 97 1.70 -5.26 -11.85
C THR A 97 0.23 -4.90 -11.81
N VAL A 98 -0.16 -3.90 -11.02
CA VAL A 98 -1.56 -3.45 -10.94
C VAL A 98 -2.02 -2.76 -12.24
N THR A 99 -1.08 -2.07 -12.93
CA THR A 99 -1.33 -1.41 -14.21
C THR A 99 -1.13 -2.31 -15.41
N GLU A 100 -0.74 -3.58 -15.20
CA GLU A 100 -0.37 -4.56 -16.23
C GLU A 100 0.86 -4.15 -17.08
N ILE A 101 1.47 -2.99 -16.82
CA ILE A 101 2.65 -2.53 -17.57
C ILE A 101 3.79 -3.53 -17.41
N TYR A 102 3.94 -4.12 -16.22
CA TYR A 102 4.98 -5.12 -15.95
C TYR A 102 4.85 -6.37 -16.83
N ASP A 103 3.63 -6.76 -17.19
CA ASP A 103 3.40 -7.90 -18.08
C ASP A 103 3.87 -7.61 -19.50
N TYR A 104 3.64 -6.40 -19.98
CA TYR A 104 4.18 -5.95 -21.27
C TYR A 104 5.71 -5.79 -21.22
N LEU A 105 6.28 -5.33 -20.10
CA LEU A 105 7.74 -5.27 -19.93
C LEU A 105 8.36 -6.66 -19.97
N ARG A 106 7.80 -7.64 -19.26
CA ARG A 106 8.28 -9.04 -19.31
C ARG A 106 8.28 -9.58 -20.73
N LEU A 107 7.22 -9.29 -21.49
CA LEU A 107 7.12 -9.72 -22.89
C LEU A 107 8.15 -9.00 -23.77
N LEU A 108 8.34 -7.68 -23.57
CA LEU A 108 9.35 -6.90 -24.27
C LEU A 108 10.76 -7.44 -24.02
N PHE A 109 11.13 -7.68 -22.75
CA PHE A 109 12.43 -8.21 -22.39
C PHE A 109 12.68 -9.63 -22.95
N ALA A 110 11.64 -10.46 -22.97
CA ALA A 110 11.75 -11.79 -23.53
C ALA A 110 11.92 -11.80 -25.07
N ARG A 111 11.40 -10.80 -25.76
CA ARG A 111 11.40 -10.78 -27.24
C ARG A 111 12.52 -9.95 -27.88
N VAL A 112 12.89 -8.83 -27.24
CA VAL A 112 13.92 -7.92 -27.78
C VAL A 112 15.09 -7.67 -26.84
N GLY A 113 15.03 -8.22 -25.63
CA GLY A 113 16.10 -8.10 -24.65
C GLY A 113 17.37 -8.79 -25.11
N THR A 114 18.50 -8.16 -24.88
CA THR A 114 19.82 -8.71 -25.17
C THR A 114 20.49 -9.09 -23.85
N PRO A 115 20.79 -10.37 -23.61
CA PRO A 115 21.52 -10.77 -22.41
C PRO A 115 22.99 -10.41 -22.52
N TYR A 116 23.59 -10.02 -21.40
CA TYR A 116 25.00 -9.69 -21.26
C TYR A 116 25.63 -10.58 -20.20
N CYS A 117 26.88 -10.96 -20.41
CA CYS A 117 27.65 -11.64 -19.38
C CYS A 117 27.98 -10.64 -18.24
N PRO A 118 27.61 -10.88 -16.99
CA PRO A 118 27.90 -9.97 -15.87
C PRO A 118 29.42 -9.79 -15.63
N THR A 119 30.22 -10.82 -15.92
CA THR A 119 31.67 -10.82 -15.70
C THR A 119 32.44 -10.16 -16.84
N HIS A 120 32.04 -10.41 -18.09
CA HIS A 120 32.80 -9.98 -19.28
C HIS A 120 32.15 -8.79 -19.99
N ASN A 121 30.92 -8.42 -19.61
CA ASN A 121 30.14 -7.32 -20.19
C ASN A 121 30.01 -7.40 -21.74
N ILE A 122 29.84 -8.62 -22.25
CA ILE A 122 29.65 -8.88 -23.68
C ILE A 122 28.23 -9.37 -23.94
N PRO A 123 27.61 -8.99 -25.06
CA PRO A 123 26.30 -9.51 -25.44
C PRO A 123 26.41 -10.99 -25.78
N ILE A 124 25.45 -11.75 -25.27
CA ILE A 124 25.34 -13.18 -25.48
C ILE A 124 24.19 -13.43 -26.46
N LYS A 125 24.44 -14.30 -27.44
CA LYS A 125 23.42 -14.72 -28.42
C LYS A 125 23.30 -16.23 -28.42
N SER A 126 22.10 -16.74 -28.50
CA SER A 126 21.89 -18.15 -28.85
C SER A 126 22.14 -18.34 -30.34
N GLN A 127 22.60 -19.51 -30.73
CA GLN A 127 22.94 -19.80 -32.13
C GLN A 127 22.24 -21.10 -32.53
N SER A 128 21.46 -21.06 -33.60
CA SER A 128 20.94 -22.31 -34.16
C SER A 128 22.04 -23.19 -34.76
N VAL A 129 21.77 -24.48 -34.86
CA VAL A 129 22.72 -25.43 -35.49
C VAL A 129 23.08 -24.98 -36.89
N GLU A 130 22.10 -24.41 -37.63
CA GLU A 130 22.35 -23.85 -38.97
C GLU A 130 23.30 -22.65 -38.97
N GLU A 131 23.13 -21.74 -38.02
CA GLU A 131 24.01 -20.56 -37.88
C GLU A 131 25.43 -20.98 -37.47
N ILE A 132 25.55 -21.95 -36.55
CA ILE A 132 26.82 -22.51 -36.13
C ILE A 132 27.51 -23.16 -37.36
N ALA A 133 26.78 -23.99 -38.09
CA ALA A 133 27.31 -24.66 -39.29
C ALA A 133 27.77 -23.63 -40.35
N ASN A 134 26.96 -22.58 -40.60
CA ASN A 134 27.33 -21.53 -41.57
C ASN A 134 28.61 -20.82 -41.17
N LYS A 135 28.79 -20.46 -39.90
CA LYS A 135 30.02 -19.83 -39.39
C LYS A 135 31.24 -20.74 -39.50
N ILE A 136 31.08 -22.05 -39.30
CA ILE A 136 32.15 -23.01 -39.45
C ILE A 136 32.53 -23.13 -40.93
N LEU A 137 31.56 -23.09 -41.84
CA LEU A 137 31.76 -23.19 -43.29
C LEU A 137 32.36 -21.91 -43.91
N GLU A 138 32.45 -20.79 -43.20
CA GLU A 138 33.20 -19.60 -43.61
C GLU A 138 34.75 -19.85 -43.65
N TYR A 139 35.22 -20.89 -42.97
CA TYR A 139 36.61 -21.24 -42.96
C TYR A 139 37.03 -21.96 -44.27
N PRO A 140 38.31 -21.82 -44.72
CA PRO A 140 38.74 -22.38 -45.99
C PRO A 140 38.54 -23.88 -46.11
N VAL A 141 38.19 -24.33 -47.33
CA VAL A 141 38.13 -25.77 -47.61
C VAL A 141 39.50 -26.42 -47.33
N GLY A 142 39.47 -27.59 -46.70
CA GLY A 142 40.66 -28.31 -46.25
C GLY A 142 41.00 -28.07 -44.76
N THR A 143 40.33 -27.15 -44.09
CA THR A 143 40.50 -26.94 -42.65
C THR A 143 40.04 -28.16 -41.85
N LYS A 144 40.91 -28.66 -40.96
CA LYS A 144 40.57 -29.76 -40.04
C LYS A 144 39.86 -29.22 -38.82
N ILE A 145 38.71 -29.78 -38.49
CA ILE A 145 37.93 -29.41 -37.32
C ILE A 145 37.71 -30.63 -36.41
N VAL A 146 37.64 -30.36 -35.11
CA VAL A 146 37.21 -31.33 -34.09
C VAL A 146 36.02 -30.74 -33.36
N LEU A 147 34.93 -31.51 -33.28
CA LEU A 147 33.77 -31.18 -32.52
C LEU A 147 33.88 -31.80 -31.14
N LEU A 148 33.86 -30.97 -30.10
CA LEU A 148 34.00 -31.35 -28.70
C LEU A 148 32.74 -30.98 -27.95
N ALA A 149 32.16 -31.92 -27.21
CA ALA A 149 31.03 -31.69 -26.35
C ALA A 149 31.47 -31.58 -24.88
N PRO A 150 31.37 -30.43 -24.21
CA PRO A 150 31.70 -30.29 -22.80
C PRO A 150 30.69 -31.02 -21.92
N ALA A 151 31.03 -32.24 -21.47
CA ALA A 151 30.19 -33.09 -20.65
C ALA A 151 30.31 -32.77 -19.14
N VAL A 152 31.50 -32.33 -18.70
CA VAL A 152 31.77 -31.90 -17.31
C VAL A 152 32.61 -30.63 -17.34
N TYR A 153 32.25 -29.65 -16.53
CA TYR A 153 33.03 -28.41 -16.43
C TYR A 153 33.24 -28.00 -14.97
N GLY A 154 34.47 -28.04 -14.50
CA GLY A 154 34.83 -27.54 -13.16
C GLY A 154 34.24 -28.33 -12.00
N GLU A 155 33.80 -29.58 -12.19
CA GLU A 155 33.23 -30.43 -11.15
C GLU A 155 34.29 -31.35 -10.53
N LYS A 156 34.08 -31.67 -9.23
CA LYS A 156 34.92 -32.65 -8.50
C LYS A 156 34.29 -34.02 -8.59
N GLY A 157 35.08 -35.01 -8.86
CA GLY A 157 34.60 -36.39 -8.91
C GLY A 157 35.57 -37.34 -9.62
N THR A 158 35.32 -38.63 -9.53
CA THR A 158 36.08 -39.65 -10.34
C THR A 158 35.45 -39.85 -11.73
N HIS A 159 34.26 -39.36 -11.98
CA HIS A 159 33.49 -39.43 -13.23
C HIS A 159 33.49 -40.78 -13.94
N LYS A 160 33.67 -41.87 -13.17
CA LYS A 160 33.80 -43.23 -13.72
C LYS A 160 32.57 -43.72 -14.44
N GLU A 161 31.38 -43.41 -13.88
CA GLU A 161 30.11 -43.81 -14.52
C GLU A 161 29.91 -43.08 -15.85
N LEU A 162 30.15 -41.78 -15.90
CA LEU A 162 30.08 -41.00 -17.11
C LEU A 162 31.03 -41.53 -18.21
N LEU A 163 32.28 -41.80 -17.87
CA LEU A 163 33.25 -42.33 -18.82
C LEU A 163 32.83 -43.73 -19.34
N ALA A 164 32.23 -44.56 -18.47
CA ALA A 164 31.74 -45.88 -18.88
C ALA A 164 30.50 -45.76 -19.80
N ASP A 165 29.60 -44.84 -19.50
CA ASP A 165 28.41 -44.58 -20.32
C ASP A 165 28.78 -44.05 -21.70
N LEU A 166 29.72 -43.10 -21.78
CA LEU A 166 30.25 -42.59 -23.05
C LEU A 166 30.90 -43.69 -23.89
N MET A 167 31.63 -44.60 -23.26
CA MET A 167 32.22 -45.74 -23.94
C MET A 167 31.14 -46.70 -24.47
N SER A 168 30.05 -46.91 -23.69
CA SER A 168 28.94 -47.77 -24.13
C SER A 168 28.14 -47.17 -25.28
N GLU A 169 28.07 -45.83 -25.37
CA GLU A 169 27.43 -45.08 -26.46
C GLU A 169 28.29 -45.03 -27.75
N GLY A 170 29.54 -45.55 -27.68
CA GLY A 170 30.40 -45.68 -28.83
C GLY A 170 31.38 -44.54 -29.07
N TYR A 171 31.53 -43.61 -28.11
CA TYR A 171 32.57 -42.60 -28.19
C TYR A 171 33.93 -43.20 -27.91
N ILE A 172 34.97 -42.71 -28.62
CA ILE A 172 36.29 -43.28 -28.56
C ILE A 172 37.23 -42.44 -27.71
N ARG A 173 37.06 -41.12 -27.70
CA ARG A 173 38.00 -40.18 -27.10
C ARG A 173 37.36 -39.07 -26.31
N VAL A 174 38.04 -38.66 -25.26
CA VAL A 174 37.71 -37.52 -24.44
C VAL A 174 38.93 -36.61 -24.29
N ARG A 175 38.70 -35.33 -24.12
CA ARG A 175 39.71 -34.37 -23.73
C ARG A 175 39.52 -34.04 -22.28
N ILE A 176 40.48 -34.26 -21.42
CA ILE A 176 40.40 -33.99 -19.99
C ILE A 176 41.45 -32.94 -19.65
N ASN A 177 41.01 -31.81 -19.12
CA ASN A 177 41.85 -30.66 -18.77
C ASN A 177 42.80 -30.23 -19.92
N GLY A 178 42.36 -30.33 -21.17
CA GLY A 178 43.11 -29.98 -22.37
C GLY A 178 43.90 -31.12 -23.00
N GLU A 179 44.09 -32.27 -22.34
CA GLU A 179 44.81 -33.42 -22.85
C GLU A 179 43.85 -34.49 -23.38
N MET A 180 44.22 -35.10 -24.52
CA MET A 180 43.43 -36.14 -25.19
C MET A 180 43.70 -37.52 -24.60
N TYR A 181 42.65 -38.24 -24.24
CA TYR A 181 42.65 -39.61 -23.74
C TYR A 181 41.76 -40.50 -24.59
N ASP A 182 42.18 -41.76 -24.75
CA ASP A 182 41.31 -42.77 -25.33
C ASP A 182 40.46 -43.38 -24.22
N LEU A 183 39.17 -43.56 -24.44
CA LEU A 183 38.26 -44.13 -23.43
C LEU A 183 38.54 -45.59 -23.11
N SER A 184 39.31 -46.29 -24.00
CA SER A 184 39.81 -47.67 -23.73
C SER A 184 40.94 -47.70 -22.70
N ASP A 185 41.59 -46.56 -22.45
CA ASP A 185 42.67 -46.47 -21.49
C ASP A 185 42.15 -46.36 -20.04
N LYS A 186 42.97 -46.76 -19.08
CA LYS A 186 42.60 -46.62 -17.66
C LYS A 186 42.76 -45.18 -17.23
N ILE A 187 41.64 -44.42 -17.24
CA ILE A 187 41.60 -43.03 -16.79
C ILE A 187 41.31 -42.98 -15.28
N GLU A 188 42.23 -42.45 -14.48
CA GLU A 188 42.07 -42.26 -13.04
C GLU A 188 42.06 -40.75 -12.73
N LEU A 189 40.92 -40.25 -12.26
CA LEU A 189 40.72 -38.85 -11.87
C LEU A 189 40.69 -38.71 -10.34
N ASP A 190 41.29 -37.63 -9.84
CA ASP A 190 41.36 -37.34 -8.41
C ASP A 190 40.00 -36.78 -7.92
N LYS A 191 39.37 -37.47 -7.00
CA LYS A 191 38.07 -37.11 -6.42
C LYS A 191 37.97 -35.65 -5.90
N ASN A 192 39.12 -35.06 -5.52
CA ASN A 192 39.18 -33.74 -4.90
C ASN A 192 39.56 -32.62 -5.87
N LYS A 193 39.98 -32.95 -7.09
CA LYS A 193 40.30 -31.97 -8.13
C LYS A 193 39.05 -31.67 -8.97
N LYS A 194 39.03 -30.44 -9.51
CA LYS A 194 38.04 -30.03 -10.48
C LYS A 194 38.54 -30.41 -11.87
N ASP A 195 37.76 -31.17 -12.60
CA ASP A 195 38.08 -31.60 -13.93
C ASP A 195 37.11 -31.03 -14.98
N ASN A 196 37.64 -30.82 -16.19
CA ASN A 196 36.87 -30.50 -17.38
C ASN A 196 36.94 -31.69 -18.31
N ILE A 197 35.80 -32.27 -18.69
CA ILE A 197 35.76 -33.44 -19.59
C ILE A 197 34.94 -33.04 -20.82
N GLU A 198 35.58 -33.11 -21.96
CA GLU A 198 34.98 -32.85 -23.27
C GLU A 198 35.03 -34.10 -24.14
N VAL A 199 33.89 -34.49 -24.68
CA VAL A 199 33.79 -35.68 -25.55
C VAL A 199 34.11 -35.30 -26.99
N VAL A 200 34.99 -36.03 -27.65
CA VAL A 200 35.27 -35.86 -29.07
C VAL A 200 34.14 -36.52 -29.86
N VAL A 201 33.23 -35.71 -30.40
CA VAL A 201 32.04 -36.19 -31.12
C VAL A 201 32.39 -36.55 -32.57
N ASP A 202 33.06 -35.66 -33.29
CA ASP A 202 33.50 -35.95 -34.67
C ASP A 202 34.76 -35.17 -35.03
N ARG A 203 35.48 -35.71 -36.03
CA ARG A 203 36.69 -35.08 -36.64
C ARG A 203 36.46 -34.95 -38.14
N LEU A 204 36.35 -33.73 -38.60
CA LEU A 204 35.96 -33.43 -39.97
C LEU A 204 37.04 -32.63 -40.70
N VAL A 205 37.02 -32.69 -41.97
CA VAL A 205 37.77 -31.81 -42.89
C VAL A 205 36.74 -31.05 -43.70
N LEU A 206 36.78 -29.74 -43.67
CA LEU A 206 35.82 -28.93 -44.44
C LEU A 206 35.94 -29.17 -45.95
N LYS A 207 34.83 -29.59 -46.58
CA LYS A 207 34.64 -29.84 -48.00
C LYS A 207 33.30 -29.20 -48.41
N GLU A 208 33.10 -29.04 -49.71
CA GLU A 208 31.87 -28.43 -50.27
C GLU A 208 30.59 -29.19 -49.89
N ASP A 209 30.66 -30.50 -49.71
CA ASP A 209 29.51 -31.40 -49.40
C ASP A 209 29.42 -31.84 -47.93
N ILE A 210 30.18 -31.24 -47.00
CA ILE A 210 30.27 -31.66 -45.60
C ILE A 210 29.07 -31.22 -44.75
N ARG A 211 28.18 -30.31 -45.25
CA ARG A 211 27.17 -29.62 -44.46
C ARG A 211 26.24 -30.57 -43.67
N SER A 212 25.75 -31.65 -44.31
CA SER A 212 24.81 -32.57 -43.64
C SER A 212 25.52 -33.29 -42.45
N ARG A 213 26.73 -33.78 -42.63
CA ARG A 213 27.48 -34.45 -41.57
C ARG A 213 27.93 -33.48 -40.45
N LEU A 214 28.28 -32.25 -40.85
CA LEU A 214 28.59 -31.21 -39.90
C LEU A 214 27.38 -30.88 -39.01
N SER A 215 26.19 -30.72 -39.60
CA SER A 215 24.96 -30.43 -38.84
C SER A 215 24.60 -31.57 -37.90
N GLU A 216 24.69 -32.81 -38.33
CA GLU A 216 24.43 -34.00 -37.51
C GLU A 216 25.48 -34.13 -36.38
N GLY A 217 26.77 -33.86 -36.65
CA GLY A 217 27.81 -33.82 -35.62
C GLY A 217 27.60 -32.71 -34.60
N LEU A 218 27.12 -31.53 -35.02
CA LEU A 218 26.78 -30.39 -34.15
C LEU A 218 25.60 -30.70 -33.28
N GLU A 219 24.49 -31.28 -33.81
CA GLU A 219 23.33 -31.70 -33.03
C GLU A 219 23.70 -32.70 -31.94
N ASN A 220 24.51 -33.70 -32.26
CA ASN A 220 25.01 -34.66 -31.29
C ASN A 220 25.93 -34.02 -30.26
N ALA A 221 26.81 -33.11 -30.65
CA ALA A 221 27.70 -32.40 -29.74
C ALA A 221 26.92 -31.46 -28.79
N LEU A 222 25.94 -30.74 -29.28
CA LEU A 222 25.10 -29.86 -28.48
C LEU A 222 24.23 -30.65 -27.50
N LYS A 223 23.69 -31.78 -27.90
CA LYS A 223 22.92 -32.67 -27.02
C LYS A 223 23.78 -33.21 -25.86
N LEU A 224 25.01 -33.66 -26.12
CA LEU A 224 25.94 -34.15 -25.10
C LEU A 224 26.52 -33.05 -24.22
N GLY A 225 26.82 -31.88 -24.84
CA GLY A 225 27.38 -30.72 -24.19
C GLY A 225 26.36 -29.79 -23.50
N HIS A 226 25.13 -30.27 -23.26
CA HIS A 226 24.08 -29.49 -22.64
C HIS A 226 23.90 -28.13 -23.30
N GLY A 227 23.72 -28.12 -24.65
CA GLY A 227 23.55 -26.92 -25.46
C GLY A 227 24.85 -26.20 -25.84
N LYS A 228 26.04 -26.74 -25.51
CA LYS A 228 27.35 -26.15 -25.86
C LYS A 228 28.18 -27.08 -26.72
N VAL A 229 28.91 -26.52 -27.66
CA VAL A 229 29.91 -27.24 -28.47
C VAL A 229 31.17 -26.40 -28.62
N VAL A 230 32.31 -27.03 -28.47
CA VAL A 230 33.64 -26.44 -28.74
C VAL A 230 34.11 -26.97 -30.06
N VAL A 231 34.41 -26.06 -30.99
CA VAL A 231 34.96 -26.41 -32.31
C VAL A 231 36.41 -25.99 -32.35
N GLN A 232 37.32 -26.97 -32.47
CA GLN A 232 38.74 -26.75 -32.59
C GLN A 232 39.18 -26.81 -34.07
N PHE A 233 39.80 -25.74 -34.53
CA PHE A 233 40.31 -25.58 -35.91
C PHE A 233 41.81 -25.81 -35.98
N ASN A 234 42.25 -26.70 -36.83
CA ASN A 234 43.67 -27.03 -37.09
C ASN A 234 44.51 -27.25 -35.83
N LEU A 235 43.88 -27.74 -34.72
CA LEU A 235 44.50 -28.01 -33.42
C LEU A 235 45.06 -26.75 -32.70
N SER A 236 44.70 -25.53 -33.14
CA SER A 236 45.27 -24.32 -32.58
C SER A 236 44.25 -23.28 -32.17
N LYS A 237 43.13 -23.15 -32.87
CA LYS A 237 42.08 -22.16 -32.62
C LYS A 237 40.81 -22.86 -32.16
N GLU A 238 40.24 -22.41 -31.08
CA GLU A 238 38.97 -22.92 -30.56
C GLU A 238 37.92 -21.85 -30.59
N LEU A 239 36.68 -22.21 -30.92
CA LEU A 239 35.48 -21.39 -30.80
C LEU A 239 34.45 -22.19 -30.05
N VAL A 240 33.82 -21.53 -29.09
CA VAL A 240 32.69 -22.07 -28.33
C VAL A 240 31.40 -21.55 -28.94
N PHE A 241 30.48 -22.43 -29.26
CA PHE A 241 29.14 -22.11 -29.74
C PHE A 241 28.13 -22.68 -28.74
N SER A 242 26.96 -22.05 -28.67
CA SER A 242 25.91 -22.53 -27.77
C SER A 242 24.53 -22.30 -28.37
N GLU A 243 23.65 -23.25 -28.21
CA GLU A 243 22.21 -23.08 -28.46
C GLU A 243 21.56 -22.23 -27.37
N ASP A 244 22.05 -22.28 -26.14
CA ASP A 244 21.62 -21.43 -25.04
C ASP A 244 22.35 -20.09 -25.05
N PHE A 245 21.77 -19.11 -24.35
CA PHE A 245 22.44 -17.84 -24.08
C PHE A 245 23.61 -18.06 -23.11
N ALA A 246 24.74 -18.45 -23.56
CA ALA A 246 25.91 -18.75 -22.75
C ALA A 246 27.12 -17.87 -23.10
N CYS A 247 27.92 -17.51 -22.07
CA CYS A 247 29.13 -16.77 -22.25
C CYS A 247 30.25 -17.71 -22.80
N PRO A 248 30.98 -17.30 -23.84
CA PRO A 248 32.07 -18.11 -24.34
C PRO A 248 33.32 -18.16 -23.43
N TYR A 249 33.40 -17.32 -22.41
CA TYR A 249 34.58 -17.14 -21.56
C TYR A 249 34.38 -17.57 -20.10
N CYS A 250 33.16 -17.85 -19.66
CA CYS A 250 32.84 -18.32 -18.29
C CYS A 250 31.57 -19.18 -18.29
N ASP A 251 31.23 -19.75 -17.14
CA ASP A 251 30.09 -20.66 -16.94
C ASP A 251 28.71 -19.95 -16.91
N PHE A 252 28.69 -18.65 -17.14
CA PHE A 252 27.45 -17.92 -17.16
C PHE A 252 26.58 -18.32 -18.35
N SER A 253 25.41 -18.85 -18.06
CA SER A 253 24.38 -19.18 -19.05
C SER A 253 22.99 -18.75 -18.57
N LEU A 254 22.12 -18.42 -19.53
CA LEU A 254 20.73 -18.13 -19.30
C LEU A 254 19.88 -19.17 -20.03
N PRO A 255 18.76 -19.61 -19.41
CA PRO A 255 17.78 -20.40 -20.11
C PRO A 255 17.14 -19.57 -21.24
N GLU A 256 16.33 -20.19 -22.05
CA GLU A 256 15.55 -19.50 -23.08
C GLU A 256 14.80 -18.28 -22.48
N LEU A 257 14.86 -17.17 -23.21
CA LEU A 257 14.25 -15.91 -22.75
C LEU A 257 12.72 -15.97 -22.89
N GLU A 258 12.08 -16.51 -21.87
CA GLU A 258 10.62 -16.56 -21.77
C GLU A 258 10.11 -15.48 -20.79
N PRO A 259 8.87 -14.96 -20.97
CA PRO A 259 8.29 -13.97 -20.06
C PRO A 259 8.23 -14.41 -18.61
N ARG A 260 8.18 -15.73 -18.34
CA ARG A 260 8.12 -16.27 -16.97
C ARG A 260 9.39 -16.06 -16.15
N ILE A 261 10.57 -15.98 -16.80
CA ILE A 261 11.85 -15.75 -16.08
C ILE A 261 11.95 -14.32 -15.54
N PHE A 262 11.23 -13.36 -16.13
CA PHE A 262 11.14 -11.98 -15.65
C PHE A 262 10.04 -11.77 -14.60
N SER A 263 9.37 -12.83 -14.15
CA SER A 263 8.33 -12.74 -13.14
C SER A 263 8.89 -13.01 -11.75
N PHE A 264 8.80 -12.03 -10.87
CA PHE A 264 9.13 -12.20 -9.45
C PHE A 264 8.05 -12.97 -8.66
N ASN A 265 6.91 -13.29 -9.29
CA ASN A 265 5.85 -14.15 -8.72
C ASN A 265 6.02 -15.63 -9.12
N ALA A 266 6.93 -15.93 -10.03
CA ALA A 266 7.21 -17.29 -10.49
C ALA A 266 8.57 -17.76 -9.95
N PRO A 267 8.70 -19.04 -9.52
CA PRO A 267 9.95 -19.56 -8.95
C PRO A 267 11.16 -19.45 -9.88
N TYR A 268 10.92 -19.42 -11.19
CA TYR A 268 11.98 -19.35 -12.21
C TYR A 268 12.75 -18.02 -12.19
N GLY A 269 12.05 -16.91 -11.97
CA GLY A 269 12.66 -15.57 -11.97
C GLY A 269 12.84 -14.97 -10.59
N ALA A 270 12.07 -15.42 -9.59
CA ALA A 270 12.06 -14.85 -8.24
C ALA A 270 13.40 -15.10 -7.52
N CYS A 271 13.88 -14.09 -6.80
CA CYS A 271 14.99 -14.24 -5.85
C CYS A 271 14.70 -15.38 -4.87
N GLU A 272 15.61 -16.30 -4.70
CA GLU A 272 15.44 -17.50 -3.88
C GLU A 272 15.33 -17.19 -2.40
N GLU A 273 16.00 -16.16 -1.94
CA GLU A 273 16.02 -15.74 -0.55
C GLU A 273 14.73 -15.05 -0.12
N CYS A 274 14.31 -13.98 -0.81
CA CYS A 274 13.07 -13.26 -0.47
C CYS A 274 11.83 -13.78 -1.20
N LYS A 275 11.96 -14.81 -2.03
CA LYS A 275 10.87 -15.41 -2.81
C LYS A 275 10.06 -14.37 -3.60
N GLY A 276 10.74 -13.37 -4.14
CA GLY A 276 10.12 -12.31 -4.95
C GLY A 276 9.50 -11.15 -4.17
N LEU A 277 9.71 -11.05 -2.86
CA LEU A 277 9.21 -9.93 -2.05
C LEU A 277 10.09 -8.68 -2.16
N GLY A 278 11.40 -8.84 -2.40
CA GLY A 278 12.36 -7.74 -2.44
C GLY A 278 12.79 -7.23 -1.06
N VAL A 279 12.04 -7.62 -0.03
CA VAL A 279 12.27 -7.26 1.38
C VAL A 279 12.20 -8.49 2.25
N LYS A 280 12.78 -8.40 3.43
CA LYS A 280 12.67 -9.37 4.52
C LYS A 280 12.21 -8.67 5.78
N LEU A 281 11.28 -9.28 6.49
CA LEU A 281 10.94 -8.86 7.85
C LEU A 281 12.02 -9.41 8.79
N GLN A 282 12.69 -8.53 9.50
CA GLN A 282 13.71 -8.87 10.49
C GLN A 282 13.42 -8.14 11.79
N MET A 283 13.79 -8.77 12.91
CA MET A 283 13.69 -8.12 14.21
C MET A 283 14.64 -6.91 14.28
N ASP A 284 14.11 -5.75 14.64
CA ASP A 284 14.92 -4.54 14.82
C ASP A 284 15.39 -4.43 16.27
N PRO A 285 16.72 -4.49 16.52
CA PRO A 285 17.27 -4.27 17.87
C PRO A 285 16.82 -2.96 18.52
N ASP A 286 16.60 -1.91 17.74
CA ASP A 286 16.15 -0.62 18.25
C ASP A 286 14.68 -0.63 18.69
N LEU A 287 13.83 -1.46 18.08
CA LEU A 287 12.46 -1.68 18.52
C LEU A 287 12.39 -2.62 19.74
N VAL A 288 13.31 -3.59 19.83
CA VAL A 288 13.43 -4.49 20.99
C VAL A 288 14.01 -3.76 22.20
N ILE A 289 14.94 -2.82 21.98
CA ILE A 289 15.59 -2.01 23.02
C ILE A 289 15.43 -0.52 22.68
N PRO A 290 14.23 0.02 22.86
CA PRO A 290 13.93 1.40 22.41
C PRO A 290 14.51 2.47 23.31
N ASN A 291 14.71 2.19 24.62
CA ASN A 291 15.36 3.09 25.56
C ASN A 291 16.69 2.50 26.02
N LYS A 292 17.77 2.94 25.40
CA LYS A 292 19.13 2.49 25.69
C LYS A 292 19.70 3.13 26.98
N ASP A 293 19.00 4.06 27.62
CA ASP A 293 19.37 4.64 28.90
C ASP A 293 19.01 3.74 30.08
N LEU A 294 18.08 2.80 29.88
CA LEU A 294 17.70 1.80 30.86
C LEU A 294 18.76 0.67 30.93
N SER A 295 18.86 0.07 32.08
CA SER A 295 19.62 -1.16 32.32
C SER A 295 18.74 -2.40 32.01
N LEU A 296 19.37 -3.57 31.98
CA LEU A 296 18.62 -4.85 31.77
C LEU A 296 17.61 -5.09 32.91
N GLU A 297 17.96 -4.74 34.16
CA GLU A 297 17.07 -4.87 35.32
C GLU A 297 15.91 -3.85 35.28
N GLU A 298 16.13 -2.66 34.71
CA GLU A 298 15.09 -1.63 34.52
C GLU A 298 14.17 -1.87 33.28
N GLY A 299 14.32 -3.01 32.61
CA GLY A 299 13.47 -3.38 31.50
C GLY A 299 13.88 -2.78 30.16
N ALA A 300 15.17 -2.60 29.88
CA ALA A 300 15.65 -2.13 28.59
C ALA A 300 15.11 -2.98 27.41
N ILE A 301 14.96 -4.30 27.61
CA ILE A 301 14.46 -5.26 26.61
C ILE A 301 12.93 -5.41 26.77
N VAL A 302 12.17 -4.68 25.97
CA VAL A 302 10.69 -4.62 26.10
C VAL A 302 9.99 -5.94 25.81
N THR A 303 10.59 -6.83 25.04
CA THR A 303 10.02 -8.13 24.70
C THR A 303 10.09 -9.15 25.83
N LEU A 304 10.90 -8.93 26.86
CA LEU A 304 10.94 -9.72 28.08
C LEU A 304 9.90 -9.27 29.13
N GLY A 305 9.34 -8.08 28.96
CA GLY A 305 8.41 -7.45 29.92
C GLY A 305 9.10 -7.08 31.24
N ASP A 306 8.29 -6.71 32.24
CA ASP A 306 8.77 -6.38 33.61
C ASP A 306 9.00 -7.63 34.48
N ASP A 307 8.89 -8.84 33.89
CA ASP A 307 8.96 -10.12 34.59
C ASP A 307 10.40 -10.64 34.64
N THR A 308 11.15 -10.20 35.64
CA THR A 308 12.50 -10.68 35.92
C THR A 308 12.61 -12.15 36.35
N ASP A 309 11.47 -12.78 36.70
CA ASP A 309 11.40 -14.20 37.01
C ASP A 309 11.03 -15.08 35.81
N GLY A 310 10.82 -14.49 34.64
CA GLY A 310 10.57 -15.20 33.39
C GLY A 310 11.77 -16.04 32.93
N ILE A 311 11.51 -17.19 32.32
CA ILE A 311 12.54 -18.14 31.85
C ILE A 311 13.57 -17.46 30.95
N TYR A 312 13.17 -16.58 30.06
CA TYR A 312 14.06 -15.89 29.13
C TYR A 312 14.96 -14.88 29.87
N TYR A 313 14.43 -14.19 30.89
CA TYR A 313 15.24 -13.28 31.71
C TYR A 313 16.26 -14.06 32.54
N LYS A 314 15.88 -15.20 33.14
CA LYS A 314 16.80 -16.10 33.89
C LYS A 314 17.92 -16.64 33.01
N LYS A 315 17.64 -16.98 31.78
CA LYS A 315 18.68 -17.37 30.80
C LYS A 315 19.64 -16.22 30.48
N LEU A 316 19.12 -15.01 30.29
CA LEU A 316 19.92 -13.80 30.13
C LEU A 316 20.79 -13.50 31.36
N GLU A 317 20.27 -13.72 32.58
CA GLU A 317 21.00 -13.57 33.82
C GLU A 317 22.18 -14.57 33.91
N CYS A 318 22.02 -15.80 33.47
CA CYS A 318 23.09 -16.78 33.38
C CYS A 318 24.20 -16.36 32.38
N LEU A 319 23.81 -15.82 31.20
CA LEU A 319 24.75 -15.22 30.26
C LEU A 319 25.55 -14.09 30.91
N CYS A 320 24.85 -13.17 31.56
CA CYS A 320 25.47 -12.02 32.19
C CYS A 320 26.45 -12.43 33.31
N LYS A 321 26.13 -13.50 34.07
CA LYS A 321 27.04 -14.06 35.07
C LYS A 321 28.29 -14.68 34.44
N HIS A 322 28.14 -15.44 33.38
CA HIS A 322 29.25 -16.11 32.69
C HIS A 322 30.26 -15.10 32.13
N TYR A 323 29.77 -14.11 31.38
CA TYR A 323 30.63 -13.08 30.76
C TYR A 323 30.92 -11.87 31.63
N LYS A 324 30.48 -11.88 32.94
CA LYS A 324 30.63 -10.77 33.90
C LYS A 324 30.05 -9.45 33.41
N ILE A 325 28.93 -9.51 32.69
CA ILE A 325 28.19 -8.34 32.20
C ILE A 325 27.32 -7.80 33.34
N SER A 326 27.40 -6.49 33.61
CA SER A 326 26.57 -5.87 34.66
C SER A 326 25.13 -5.63 34.16
N THR A 327 24.15 -6.25 34.82
CA THR A 327 22.70 -6.09 34.56
C THR A 327 22.17 -4.70 34.94
N LYS A 328 22.89 -3.97 35.81
CA LYS A 328 22.54 -2.63 36.32
C LYS A 328 23.09 -1.48 35.48
N LYS A 329 23.95 -1.77 34.52
CA LYS A 329 24.55 -0.76 33.66
C LYS A 329 23.59 -0.41 32.52
N ALA A 330 23.41 0.89 32.23
CA ALA A 330 22.60 1.34 31.12
C ALA A 330 23.05 0.66 29.79
N PHE A 331 22.13 0.17 29.00
CA PHE A 331 22.43 -0.59 27.78
C PHE A 331 23.37 0.15 26.82
N LYS A 332 23.24 1.48 26.70
CA LYS A 332 24.15 2.30 25.86
C LYS A 332 25.61 2.27 26.32
N LYS A 333 25.87 2.00 27.60
CA LYS A 333 27.22 1.96 28.19
C LYS A 333 27.87 0.57 28.14
N LEU A 334 27.13 -0.45 27.66
CA LEU A 334 27.69 -1.77 27.38
C LEU A 334 28.62 -1.68 26.18
N THR A 335 29.67 -2.51 26.19
CA THR A 335 30.55 -2.66 25.02
C THR A 335 29.81 -3.29 23.86
N ASP A 336 30.28 -3.10 22.64
CA ASP A 336 29.63 -3.67 21.45
C ASP A 336 29.60 -5.22 21.50
N ARG A 337 30.67 -5.84 22.05
CA ARG A 337 30.71 -7.28 22.29
C ARG A 337 29.67 -7.76 23.30
N GLU A 338 29.46 -7.02 24.42
CA GLU A 338 28.42 -7.33 25.40
C GLU A 338 27.03 -7.24 24.78
N LYS A 339 26.78 -6.22 23.95
CA LYS A 339 25.53 -6.05 23.21
C LYS A 339 25.29 -7.18 22.21
N GLU A 340 26.33 -7.58 21.48
CA GLU A 340 26.26 -8.65 20.50
C GLU A 340 25.90 -9.99 21.17
N LEU A 341 26.54 -10.34 22.27
CA LEU A 341 26.23 -11.54 23.05
C LEU A 341 24.78 -11.55 23.55
N ILE A 342 24.29 -10.43 24.06
CA ILE A 342 22.89 -10.32 24.52
C ILE A 342 21.91 -10.46 23.37
N LEU A 343 22.16 -9.79 22.26
CA LEU A 343 21.23 -9.73 21.12
C LEU A 343 21.27 -10.99 20.27
N TYR A 344 22.44 -11.49 19.94
CA TYR A 344 22.60 -12.54 18.91
C TYR A 344 23.12 -13.89 19.46
N GLY A 345 23.56 -13.94 20.72
CA GLY A 345 23.87 -15.20 21.36
C GLY A 345 25.34 -15.38 21.73
N SER A 346 25.66 -16.51 22.38
CA SER A 346 27.00 -16.86 22.83
C SER A 346 27.75 -17.70 21.81
N ASP A 347 29.08 -17.49 21.72
CA ASP A 347 29.96 -18.27 20.85
C ASP A 347 30.35 -19.61 21.47
N GLU A 348 30.19 -19.74 22.78
CA GLU A 348 30.56 -20.93 23.55
C GLU A 348 29.38 -21.37 24.44
N PRO A 349 29.33 -22.65 24.80
CA PRO A 349 28.28 -23.16 25.68
C PRO A 349 28.45 -22.60 27.11
N ILE A 350 27.34 -22.15 27.67
CA ILE A 350 27.29 -21.60 29.03
C ILE A 350 26.41 -22.45 29.94
N LEU A 351 26.68 -22.40 31.26
CA LEU A 351 25.89 -23.12 32.23
C LEU A 351 24.62 -22.32 32.57
N PHE A 352 23.46 -22.90 32.25
CA PHE A 352 22.15 -22.42 32.70
C PHE A 352 21.80 -23.08 34.03
N ASP A 353 21.92 -22.34 35.13
CA ASP A 353 21.56 -22.77 36.45
C ASP A 353 20.57 -21.77 37.07
N TYR A 354 19.29 -22.11 36.99
CA TYR A 354 18.19 -21.26 37.52
C TYR A 354 16.96 -22.08 37.93
N ARG A 355 16.10 -21.45 38.77
CA ARG A 355 14.81 -22.02 39.17
C ARG A 355 13.68 -21.27 38.46
N SER A 356 12.71 -22.01 37.92
CA SER A 356 11.50 -21.43 37.32
C SER A 356 10.51 -21.01 38.42
N LYS A 357 9.52 -20.18 38.06
CA LYS A 357 8.39 -19.81 38.96
C LYS A 357 7.63 -21.02 39.52
N SER A 358 7.59 -22.12 38.79
CA SER A 358 6.98 -23.39 39.22
C SER A 358 7.86 -24.20 40.16
N GLY A 359 9.06 -23.71 40.52
CA GLY A 359 10.00 -24.37 41.42
C GLY A 359 10.93 -25.39 40.75
N ASN A 360 10.81 -25.67 39.49
CA ASN A 360 11.68 -26.58 38.76
C ASN A 360 13.10 -25.99 38.64
N HIS A 361 14.10 -26.80 38.98
CA HIS A 361 15.52 -26.45 38.85
C HIS A 361 16.06 -26.92 37.49
N PHE A 362 16.62 -25.99 36.74
CA PHE A 362 17.27 -26.25 35.45
C PHE A 362 18.77 -26.16 35.64
N HIS A 363 19.49 -27.18 35.23
CA HIS A 363 20.94 -27.24 35.28
C HIS A 363 21.41 -27.92 34.00
N GLN A 364 21.79 -27.09 32.98
CA GLN A 364 22.14 -27.57 31.64
C GLN A 364 23.22 -26.67 31.05
N VAL A 365 24.14 -27.29 30.30
CA VAL A 365 25.13 -26.57 29.49
C VAL A 365 24.64 -26.49 28.05
N ASP A 366 24.51 -25.28 27.54
CA ASP A 366 24.01 -25.03 26.18
C ASP A 366 24.45 -23.65 25.69
N TYR A 367 24.24 -23.38 24.41
CA TYR A 367 24.47 -22.05 23.85
C TYR A 367 23.33 -21.08 24.18
N TYR A 368 23.68 -19.85 24.49
CA TYR A 368 22.67 -18.80 24.60
C TYR A 368 22.27 -18.32 23.20
N GLU A 369 21.01 -18.47 22.86
CA GLU A 369 20.47 -18.22 21.53
C GLU A 369 20.52 -16.73 21.13
N GLY A 370 20.46 -15.82 22.10
CA GLY A 370 20.30 -14.38 21.85
C GLY A 370 18.82 -13.95 21.78
N ILE A 371 18.57 -12.71 22.11
CA ILE A 371 17.18 -12.18 22.14
C ILE A 371 16.60 -12.11 20.74
N ILE A 372 17.32 -11.59 19.77
CA ILE A 372 16.85 -11.42 18.38
C ILE A 372 16.56 -12.79 17.74
N ASN A 373 17.53 -13.70 17.80
CA ASN A 373 17.38 -15.04 17.23
C ASN A 373 16.21 -15.81 17.89
N ASN A 374 16.01 -15.65 19.21
CA ASN A 374 14.88 -16.24 19.94
C ASN A 374 13.54 -15.69 19.43
N LEU A 375 13.42 -14.36 19.24
CA LEU A 375 12.20 -13.73 18.76
C LEU A 375 11.89 -14.16 17.32
N GLU A 376 12.90 -14.22 16.45
CA GLU A 376 12.75 -14.67 15.05
C GLU A 376 12.31 -16.14 14.98
N ARG A 377 12.95 -17.03 15.74
CA ARG A 377 12.52 -18.43 15.82
C ARG A 377 11.08 -18.54 16.31
N ARG A 378 10.70 -17.83 17.37
CA ARG A 378 9.32 -17.80 17.88
C ARG A 378 8.33 -17.30 16.84
N TYR A 379 8.70 -16.31 16.03
CA TYR A 379 7.87 -15.80 14.93
C TYR A 379 7.62 -16.87 13.87
N MET A 380 8.64 -17.64 13.53
CA MET A 380 8.54 -18.72 12.55
C MET A 380 7.76 -19.94 13.05
N GLU A 381 7.91 -20.31 14.33
CA GLU A 381 7.34 -21.52 14.92
C GLU A 381 5.90 -21.33 15.46
N THR A 382 5.50 -20.09 15.76
CA THR A 382 4.19 -19.87 16.40
C THR A 382 3.02 -20.14 15.46
N SER A 383 2.03 -20.88 15.96
CA SER A 383 0.72 -21.04 15.33
C SER A 383 -0.31 -19.99 15.79
N SER A 384 0.02 -19.21 16.83
CA SER A 384 -0.86 -18.18 17.38
C SER A 384 -0.77 -16.90 16.58
N THR A 385 -1.88 -16.49 15.97
CA THR A 385 -2.00 -15.21 15.26
C THR A 385 -1.70 -14.01 16.16
N TRP A 386 -2.15 -14.05 17.42
CA TRP A 386 -1.89 -12.97 18.40
C TRP A 386 -0.40 -12.81 18.71
N ILE A 387 0.34 -13.91 18.92
CA ILE A 387 1.79 -13.85 19.18
C ILE A 387 2.51 -13.34 17.93
N ARG A 388 2.12 -13.78 16.76
CA ARG A 388 2.69 -13.33 15.49
C ARG A 388 2.50 -11.82 15.30
N GLU A 389 1.27 -11.31 15.44
CA GLU A 389 0.97 -9.87 15.37
C GLU A 389 1.69 -9.06 16.44
N TRP A 390 1.91 -9.65 17.62
CA TRP A 390 2.68 -8.99 18.68
C TRP A 390 4.16 -8.89 18.32
N LEU A 391 4.76 -9.95 17.77
CA LEU A 391 6.16 -9.98 17.32
C LEU A 391 6.40 -9.07 16.12
N GLU A 392 5.47 -8.98 15.19
CA GLU A 392 5.54 -8.08 14.03
C GLU A 392 5.74 -6.60 14.40
N LYS A 393 5.33 -6.19 15.60
CA LYS A 393 5.57 -4.82 16.09
C LYS A 393 7.05 -4.51 16.33
N PHE A 394 7.87 -5.51 16.45
CA PHE A 394 9.32 -5.41 16.66
C PHE A 394 10.12 -5.71 15.40
N MET A 395 9.43 -5.91 14.28
CA MET A 395 10.04 -6.18 12.98
C MET A 395 9.94 -4.97 12.06
N ILE A 396 10.97 -4.80 11.25
CA ILE A 396 10.99 -3.84 10.16
C ILE A 396 11.32 -4.54 8.85
N GLU A 397 10.87 -3.95 7.75
CA GLU A 397 11.21 -4.41 6.42
C GLU A 397 12.62 -3.94 6.06
N HIS A 398 13.53 -4.88 5.89
CA HIS A 398 14.86 -4.65 5.34
C HIS A 398 14.88 -5.05 3.87
N THR A 399 15.56 -4.27 3.05
CA THR A 399 15.82 -4.66 1.66
C THR A 399 16.57 -5.98 1.64
N CYS A 400 16.14 -6.92 0.83
CA CYS A 400 16.80 -8.22 0.70
C CYS A 400 18.26 -8.03 0.23
N GLU A 401 19.21 -8.55 0.97
CA GLU A 401 20.65 -8.38 0.71
C GLU A 401 21.08 -9.00 -0.62
N THR A 402 20.50 -10.15 -0.97
CA THR A 402 20.81 -10.88 -2.21
C THR A 402 20.35 -10.13 -3.44
N CYS A 403 19.05 -9.79 -3.53
CA CYS A 403 18.52 -9.13 -4.73
C CYS A 403 18.51 -7.60 -4.65
N LYS A 404 18.92 -7.01 -3.54
CA LYS A 404 18.95 -5.55 -3.31
C LYS A 404 17.66 -4.84 -3.70
N GLY A 405 16.51 -5.52 -3.45
CA GLY A 405 15.18 -5.00 -3.74
C GLY A 405 14.65 -5.32 -5.14
N SER A 406 15.43 -5.89 -6.05
CA SER A 406 15.01 -6.20 -7.43
C SER A 406 13.93 -7.28 -7.51
N ARG A 407 13.77 -8.11 -6.47
CA ARG A 407 12.83 -9.24 -6.41
C ARG A 407 13.18 -10.41 -7.34
N LEU A 408 14.16 -10.23 -8.26
CA LEU A 408 14.56 -11.16 -9.30
C LEU A 408 15.94 -11.77 -8.98
N LYS A 409 16.25 -12.86 -9.67
CA LYS A 409 17.59 -13.46 -9.67
C LYS A 409 18.55 -12.58 -10.45
N ASP A 410 19.83 -12.56 -10.07
CA ASP A 410 20.85 -11.73 -10.71
C ASP A 410 21.06 -12.05 -12.19
N ASN A 411 20.93 -13.33 -12.57
CA ASN A 411 21.07 -13.73 -13.97
C ASN A 411 19.96 -13.13 -14.86
N VAL A 412 18.74 -12.94 -14.34
CA VAL A 412 17.64 -12.29 -15.07
C VAL A 412 17.93 -10.82 -15.31
N LEU A 413 18.61 -10.16 -14.36
CA LEU A 413 18.97 -8.75 -14.44
C LEU A 413 20.10 -8.49 -15.48
N SER A 414 20.75 -9.54 -15.98
CA SER A 414 21.74 -9.41 -17.05
C SER A 414 21.15 -9.14 -18.44
N VAL A 415 19.82 -9.25 -18.60
CA VAL A 415 19.13 -8.96 -19.85
C VAL A 415 18.79 -7.48 -19.91
N LEU A 416 19.21 -6.80 -20.98
CA LEU A 416 19.08 -5.36 -21.15
C LEU A 416 18.21 -5.00 -22.37
N VAL A 417 17.42 -3.94 -22.20
CA VAL A 417 16.70 -3.24 -23.28
C VAL A 417 17.09 -1.77 -23.21
N GLY A 418 17.64 -1.23 -24.28
CA GLY A 418 18.15 0.15 -24.26
C GLY A 418 19.24 0.41 -23.21
N GLY A 419 20.05 -0.61 -22.89
CA GLY A 419 21.12 -0.52 -21.89
C GLY A 419 20.64 -0.58 -20.43
N LYS A 420 19.38 -0.85 -20.15
CA LYS A 420 18.80 -1.00 -18.80
C LYS A 420 18.15 -2.35 -18.60
N ASN A 421 18.28 -2.91 -17.38
CA ASN A 421 17.55 -4.11 -16.98
C ASN A 421 16.11 -3.78 -16.56
N ILE A 422 15.30 -4.82 -16.42
CA ILE A 422 13.86 -4.64 -16.10
C ILE A 422 13.65 -3.93 -14.76
N TYR A 423 14.49 -4.18 -13.75
CA TYR A 423 14.38 -3.54 -12.44
C TYR A 423 14.75 -2.06 -12.50
N GLU A 424 15.84 -1.72 -13.16
CA GLU A 424 16.25 -0.32 -13.37
C GLU A 424 15.15 0.48 -14.06
N LEU A 425 14.50 -0.09 -15.08
CA LEU A 425 13.35 0.55 -15.73
C LEU A 425 12.18 0.72 -14.76
N THR A 426 11.86 -0.29 -13.97
CA THR A 426 10.73 -0.18 -13.03
C THR A 426 11.01 0.82 -11.89
N CYS A 427 12.27 1.11 -11.58
CA CYS A 427 12.67 2.12 -10.60
C CYS A 427 12.66 3.56 -11.15
N MET A 428 12.58 3.74 -12.46
CA MET A 428 12.42 5.06 -13.06
C MET A 428 11.03 5.62 -12.80
N SER A 429 10.92 6.96 -12.69
CA SER A 429 9.62 7.61 -12.61
C SER A 429 8.85 7.43 -13.93
N ILE A 430 7.52 7.45 -13.86
CA ILE A 430 6.67 7.40 -15.06
C ILE A 430 7.02 8.54 -16.02
N LYS A 431 7.36 9.71 -15.45
CA LYS A 431 7.82 10.88 -16.22
C LYS A 431 9.05 10.58 -17.08
N ASP A 432 10.02 9.82 -16.55
CA ASP A 432 11.28 9.50 -17.23
C ASP A 432 11.14 8.27 -18.13
N LEU A 433 10.21 7.36 -17.82
CA LEU A 433 9.95 6.19 -18.65
C LEU A 433 9.36 6.53 -20.02
N ILE A 434 8.50 7.57 -20.09
CA ILE A 434 7.86 7.99 -21.35
C ILE A 434 8.91 8.40 -22.39
N PRO A 435 9.84 9.36 -22.15
CA PRO A 435 10.89 9.69 -23.08
C PRO A 435 11.83 8.51 -23.36
N PHE A 436 12.16 7.70 -22.35
CA PHE A 436 12.99 6.50 -22.56
C PHE A 436 12.43 5.56 -23.63
N PHE A 437 11.13 5.21 -23.56
CA PHE A 437 10.50 4.34 -24.55
C PHE A 437 10.23 5.03 -25.88
N THR A 438 10.04 6.33 -25.89
CA THR A 438 9.84 7.11 -27.12
C THR A 438 11.13 7.22 -27.93
N GLU A 439 12.28 7.35 -27.26
CA GLU A 439 13.61 7.53 -27.88
C GLU A 439 14.39 6.20 -27.99
N LEU A 440 13.76 5.07 -27.63
CA LEU A 440 14.40 3.76 -27.61
C LEU A 440 14.87 3.36 -29.01
N LYS A 441 16.19 3.16 -29.16
CA LYS A 441 16.80 2.72 -30.41
C LYS A 441 16.82 1.19 -30.47
N LEU A 442 16.05 0.63 -31.37
CA LEU A 442 15.98 -0.79 -31.68
C LEU A 442 16.35 -1.02 -33.15
N SER A 443 16.78 -2.24 -33.46
CA SER A 443 16.96 -2.64 -34.88
C SER A 443 15.61 -2.73 -35.61
N GLU A 444 15.61 -2.72 -36.94
CA GLU A 444 14.36 -2.82 -37.73
C GLU A 444 13.56 -4.09 -37.40
N GLU A 445 14.23 -5.21 -37.13
CA GLU A 445 13.60 -6.46 -36.71
C GLU A 445 12.98 -6.35 -35.32
N GLN A 446 13.74 -5.82 -34.37
CA GLN A 446 13.26 -5.60 -33.00
C GLN A 446 12.09 -4.62 -32.96
N LEU A 447 12.13 -3.56 -33.81
CA LEU A 447 11.01 -2.62 -33.92
C LEU A 447 9.72 -3.28 -34.41
N LYS A 448 9.79 -4.17 -35.39
CA LYS A 448 8.61 -4.92 -35.87
C LYS A 448 7.99 -5.79 -34.78
N ILE A 449 8.82 -6.36 -33.91
CA ILE A 449 8.36 -7.21 -32.80
C ILE A 449 7.81 -6.34 -31.64
N ALA A 450 8.48 -5.23 -31.35
CA ALA A 450 8.19 -4.40 -30.17
C ALA A 450 7.09 -3.34 -30.40
N ASP A 451 6.74 -2.99 -31.64
CA ASP A 451 5.88 -1.85 -31.95
C ASP A 451 4.54 -1.87 -31.19
N LEU A 452 3.84 -2.98 -31.19
CA LEU A 452 2.57 -3.12 -30.46
C LEU A 452 2.79 -3.03 -28.93
N LEU A 453 3.87 -3.64 -28.42
CA LEU A 453 4.19 -3.63 -26.99
C LEU A 453 4.52 -2.23 -26.51
N LEU A 454 5.35 -1.51 -27.27
CA LEU A 454 5.75 -0.13 -26.96
C LEU A 454 4.54 0.82 -27.00
N LYS A 455 3.63 0.65 -27.96
CA LYS A 455 2.39 1.43 -28.03
C LYS A 455 1.52 1.21 -26.78
N GLU A 456 1.36 -0.04 -26.35
CA GLU A 456 0.59 -0.36 -25.14
C GLU A 456 1.27 0.19 -23.87
N ILE A 457 2.59 0.02 -23.73
CA ILE A 457 3.35 0.57 -22.59
C ILE A 457 3.21 2.09 -22.53
N LEU A 458 3.48 2.79 -23.65
CA LEU A 458 3.41 4.25 -23.73
C LEU A 458 1.99 4.77 -23.47
N SER A 459 0.97 4.08 -23.98
CA SER A 459 -0.43 4.43 -23.75
C SER A 459 -0.75 4.39 -22.25
N ARG A 460 -0.43 3.29 -21.55
CA ARG A 460 -0.67 3.14 -20.12
C ARG A 460 0.14 4.13 -19.27
N LEU A 461 1.41 4.35 -19.60
CA LEU A 461 2.24 5.35 -18.93
C LEU A 461 1.67 6.76 -19.11
N THR A 462 1.18 7.09 -20.30
CA THR A 462 0.55 8.39 -20.59
C THR A 462 -0.74 8.57 -19.77
N PHE A 463 -1.57 7.53 -19.61
CA PHE A 463 -2.76 7.61 -18.76
C PHE A 463 -2.39 7.84 -17.29
N LEU A 464 -1.39 7.15 -16.77
CA LEU A 464 -0.89 7.39 -15.41
C LEU A 464 -0.39 8.84 -15.22
N LYS A 465 0.30 9.39 -16.24
CA LYS A 465 0.71 10.80 -16.24
C LYS A 465 -0.49 11.74 -16.23
N ASN A 466 -1.52 11.46 -17.05
CA ASN A 466 -2.70 12.31 -17.17
C ASN A 466 -3.53 12.36 -15.87
N VAL A 467 -3.53 11.30 -15.07
CA VAL A 467 -4.18 11.29 -13.75
C VAL A 467 -3.28 11.83 -12.61
N GLY A 468 -2.15 12.48 -12.95
CA GLY A 468 -1.27 13.13 -11.96
C GLY A 468 -0.37 12.17 -11.18
N LEU A 469 -0.06 10.98 -11.71
CA LEU A 469 0.80 9.99 -11.07
C LEU A 469 2.20 9.88 -11.71
N GLU A 470 2.64 10.92 -12.42
CA GLU A 470 3.91 10.92 -13.15
C GLU A 470 5.16 10.75 -12.26
N TYR A 471 5.05 11.04 -10.97
CA TYR A 471 6.13 10.89 -9.99
C TYR A 471 6.31 9.46 -9.46
N LEU A 472 5.33 8.57 -9.67
CA LEU A 472 5.42 7.19 -9.21
C LEU A 472 6.41 6.38 -10.01
N THR A 473 6.98 5.36 -9.37
CA THR A 473 7.78 4.32 -10.01
C THR A 473 6.97 3.03 -10.14
N LEU A 474 7.23 2.24 -11.19
CA LEU A 474 6.54 0.96 -11.38
C LEU A 474 6.92 -0.09 -10.32
N ALA A 475 8.11 0.02 -9.71
CA ALA A 475 8.59 -0.86 -8.65
C ALA A 475 7.91 -0.61 -7.29
N ARG A 476 7.27 0.57 -7.10
CA ARG A 476 6.64 0.92 -5.82
C ARG A 476 5.58 -0.09 -5.43
N SER A 477 5.64 -0.56 -4.18
CA SER A 477 4.66 -1.50 -3.63
C SER A 477 3.27 -0.89 -3.58
N ALA A 478 2.27 -1.63 -4.04
CA ALA A 478 0.88 -1.20 -3.99
C ALA A 478 0.35 -0.98 -2.55
N ALA A 479 0.93 -1.66 -1.57
CA ALA A 479 0.59 -1.50 -0.16
C ALA A 479 1.01 -0.14 0.44
N THR A 480 1.94 0.57 -0.21
CA THR A 480 2.43 1.89 0.22
C THR A 480 1.67 3.06 -0.41
N LEU A 481 0.71 2.78 -1.28
CA LEU A 481 -0.07 3.79 -1.97
C LEU A 481 -1.13 4.38 -1.04
N SER A 482 -1.35 5.68 -1.13
CA SER A 482 -2.52 6.32 -0.55
C SER A 482 -3.81 5.84 -1.24
N GLY A 483 -4.96 6.00 -0.58
CA GLY A 483 -6.25 5.64 -1.17
C GLY A 483 -6.50 6.32 -2.51
N GLY A 484 -6.20 7.61 -2.62
CA GLY A 484 -6.34 8.37 -3.87
C GLY A 484 -5.35 7.92 -4.96
N GLU A 485 -4.09 7.60 -4.62
CA GLU A 485 -3.14 7.04 -5.60
C GLU A 485 -3.62 5.70 -6.16
N ALA A 486 -4.08 4.79 -5.29
CA ALA A 486 -4.58 3.48 -5.70
C ALA A 486 -5.84 3.60 -6.58
N GLN A 487 -6.74 4.51 -6.26
CA GLN A 487 -7.93 4.78 -7.06
C GLN A 487 -7.59 5.32 -8.45
N ARG A 488 -6.67 6.30 -8.53
CA ARG A 488 -6.22 6.87 -9.81
C ARG A 488 -5.46 5.86 -10.68
N ILE A 489 -4.71 4.94 -10.08
CA ILE A 489 -4.10 3.82 -10.82
C ILE A 489 -5.19 2.97 -11.48
N ARG A 490 -6.25 2.62 -10.74
CA ARG A 490 -7.39 1.86 -11.32
C ARG A 490 -8.09 2.66 -12.41
N LEU A 491 -8.32 3.95 -12.18
CA LEU A 491 -8.90 4.83 -13.20
C LEU A 491 -8.06 4.82 -14.48
N ALA A 492 -6.74 5.02 -14.36
CA ALA A 492 -5.82 4.99 -15.49
C ALA A 492 -5.85 3.64 -16.23
N THR A 493 -5.92 2.53 -15.49
CA THR A 493 -6.02 1.17 -16.08
C THR A 493 -7.33 1.00 -16.85
N GLN A 494 -8.45 1.50 -16.32
CA GLN A 494 -9.74 1.43 -17.00
C GLN A 494 -9.81 2.35 -18.24
N ILE A 495 -9.26 3.55 -18.17
CA ILE A 495 -9.10 4.42 -19.35
C ILE A 495 -8.27 3.72 -20.42
N GLY A 496 -7.20 3.05 -20.02
CA GLY A 496 -6.30 2.30 -20.89
C GLY A 496 -7.00 1.16 -21.64
N SER A 497 -8.05 0.57 -21.07
CA SER A 497 -8.84 -0.50 -21.72
C SER A 497 -9.64 -0.02 -22.92
N ARG A 498 -9.87 1.28 -23.08
CA ARG A 498 -10.66 1.94 -24.14
C ARG A 498 -12.02 1.29 -24.37
N LEU A 499 -12.65 0.78 -23.31
CA LEU A 499 -13.99 0.23 -23.38
C LEU A 499 -14.99 1.34 -23.75
N THR A 500 -15.98 1.01 -24.57
CA THR A 500 -17.05 1.91 -25.02
C THR A 500 -18.41 1.40 -24.60
N GLY A 501 -19.38 2.30 -24.39
CA GLY A 501 -20.73 1.92 -23.99
C GLY A 501 -20.86 1.40 -22.56
N VAL A 502 -19.90 1.67 -21.71
CA VAL A 502 -19.83 1.24 -20.30
C VAL A 502 -20.36 2.35 -19.38
N LEU A 503 -20.96 1.96 -18.27
CA LEU A 503 -21.30 2.84 -17.16
C LEU A 503 -20.17 2.78 -16.12
N TYR A 504 -19.44 3.86 -15.97
CA TYR A 504 -18.44 4.00 -14.90
C TYR A 504 -19.04 4.74 -13.72
N VAL A 505 -18.83 4.21 -12.51
CA VAL A 505 -19.24 4.85 -11.26
C VAL A 505 -17.99 5.07 -10.41
N LEU A 506 -17.67 6.35 -10.14
CA LEU A 506 -16.45 6.78 -9.45
C LEU A 506 -16.79 7.44 -8.11
N ASP A 507 -16.00 7.12 -7.07
CA ASP A 507 -16.15 7.69 -5.73
C ASP A 507 -15.03 8.69 -5.45
N GLU A 508 -15.39 9.97 -5.48
CA GLU A 508 -14.50 11.10 -5.13
C GLU A 508 -13.08 11.02 -5.73
N PRO A 509 -12.94 10.93 -7.06
CA PRO A 509 -11.64 10.73 -7.69
C PRO A 509 -10.66 11.91 -7.55
N SER A 510 -11.13 13.10 -7.14
CA SER A 510 -10.31 14.29 -6.90
C SER A 510 -9.59 14.28 -5.54
N ILE A 511 -9.87 13.30 -4.66
CA ILE A 511 -9.29 13.24 -3.31
C ILE A 511 -7.76 13.28 -3.32
N GLY A 512 -7.19 14.14 -2.46
CA GLY A 512 -5.75 14.29 -2.29
C GLY A 512 -5.04 14.86 -3.52
N LEU A 513 -5.78 15.46 -4.46
CA LEU A 513 -5.24 16.17 -5.60
C LEU A 513 -5.05 17.65 -5.30
N HIS A 514 -3.92 18.17 -5.73
CA HIS A 514 -3.76 19.61 -5.90
C HIS A 514 -4.62 20.09 -7.08
N GLN A 515 -5.11 21.33 -7.04
CA GLN A 515 -5.97 21.88 -8.10
C GLN A 515 -5.38 21.75 -9.51
N ARG A 516 -4.07 21.93 -9.66
CA ARG A 516 -3.38 21.71 -10.94
C ARG A 516 -3.59 20.29 -11.51
N ASP A 517 -3.58 19.28 -10.64
CA ASP A 517 -3.71 17.89 -11.06
C ASP A 517 -5.18 17.52 -11.27
N ASN A 518 -6.10 18.22 -10.60
CA ASN A 518 -7.54 18.07 -10.77
C ASN A 518 -8.00 18.44 -12.19
N ASP A 519 -7.46 19.53 -12.77
CA ASP A 519 -7.74 19.90 -14.17
C ASP A 519 -7.41 18.78 -15.16
N ARG A 520 -6.31 18.06 -14.93
CA ARG A 520 -5.90 16.91 -15.75
C ARG A 520 -6.83 15.72 -15.57
N LEU A 521 -7.28 15.48 -14.34
CA LEU A 521 -8.26 14.43 -14.04
C LEU A 521 -9.58 14.71 -14.75
N ILE A 522 -10.11 15.93 -14.63
CA ILE A 522 -11.36 16.35 -15.29
C ILE A 522 -11.25 16.12 -16.79
N LYS A 523 -10.15 16.52 -17.41
CA LYS A 523 -9.92 16.27 -18.84
C LYS A 523 -9.97 14.77 -19.17
N SER A 524 -9.34 13.92 -18.35
CA SER A 524 -9.37 12.47 -18.56
C SER A 524 -10.77 11.88 -18.44
N LEU A 525 -11.60 12.40 -17.53
CA LEU A 525 -13.00 11.99 -17.41
C LEU A 525 -13.83 12.42 -18.64
N LEU A 526 -13.58 13.61 -19.16
CA LEU A 526 -14.22 14.10 -20.38
C LEU A 526 -13.80 13.25 -21.60
N ASP A 527 -12.53 12.90 -21.72
CA ASP A 527 -12.02 12.01 -22.77
C ASP A 527 -12.71 10.61 -22.72
N MET A 528 -12.91 10.07 -21.48
CA MET A 528 -13.68 8.81 -21.31
C MET A 528 -15.13 8.93 -21.76
N ARG A 529 -15.78 10.05 -21.41
CA ARG A 529 -17.15 10.35 -21.86
C ARG A 529 -17.22 10.40 -23.39
N ASP A 530 -16.27 11.07 -24.02
CA ASP A 530 -16.23 11.27 -25.48
C ASP A 530 -15.99 9.99 -26.26
N LEU A 531 -15.48 8.93 -25.61
CA LEU A 531 -15.45 7.56 -26.14
C LEU A 531 -16.84 6.89 -26.16
N GLY A 532 -17.91 7.56 -25.73
CA GLY A 532 -19.26 7.03 -25.70
C GLY A 532 -19.63 6.29 -24.41
N ASN A 533 -18.97 6.60 -23.31
CA ASN A 533 -19.26 6.05 -22.00
C ASN A 533 -20.15 7.00 -21.17
N THR A 534 -20.89 6.41 -20.24
CA THR A 534 -21.61 7.17 -19.22
C THR A 534 -20.81 7.14 -17.93
N LEU A 535 -20.52 8.33 -17.38
CA LEU A 535 -19.79 8.47 -16.14
C LEU A 535 -20.70 9.02 -15.05
N ILE A 536 -20.83 8.31 -13.94
CA ILE A 536 -21.42 8.81 -12.70
C ILE A 536 -20.31 9.04 -11.71
N VAL A 537 -20.07 10.28 -11.33
CA VAL A 537 -19.01 10.67 -10.41
C VAL A 537 -19.65 11.22 -9.14
N VAL A 538 -19.39 10.58 -8.03
CA VAL A 538 -19.76 11.08 -6.70
C VAL A 538 -18.70 12.08 -6.29
N GLU A 539 -19.03 13.35 -6.14
CA GLU A 539 -18.03 14.40 -5.92
C GLU A 539 -18.54 15.59 -5.09
N HIS A 540 -17.59 16.31 -4.52
CA HIS A 540 -17.78 17.57 -3.82
C HIS A 540 -16.90 18.70 -4.35
N ASP A 541 -15.98 18.40 -5.26
CA ASP A 541 -15.08 19.37 -5.85
C ASP A 541 -15.84 20.32 -6.81
N THR A 542 -15.65 21.61 -6.62
CA THR A 542 -16.33 22.68 -7.37
C THR A 542 -16.03 22.62 -8.87
N ASP A 543 -14.76 22.41 -9.23
CA ASP A 543 -14.33 22.41 -10.65
C ASP A 543 -14.90 21.21 -11.39
N THR A 544 -14.93 20.05 -10.74
CA THR A 544 -15.54 18.83 -11.29
C THR A 544 -17.05 18.98 -11.46
N MET A 545 -17.75 19.61 -10.47
CA MET A 545 -19.19 19.89 -10.57
C MET A 545 -19.51 20.86 -11.70
N LEU A 546 -18.68 21.88 -11.91
CA LEU A 546 -18.87 22.86 -12.98
C LEU A 546 -18.56 22.29 -14.38
N ALA A 547 -17.68 21.29 -14.47
CA ALA A 547 -17.34 20.61 -15.71
C ALA A 547 -18.35 19.51 -16.11
N ALA A 548 -19.32 19.19 -15.24
CA ALA A 548 -20.31 18.18 -15.49
C ALA A 548 -21.29 18.56 -16.62
N ASP A 549 -21.71 17.59 -17.42
CA ASP A 549 -22.84 17.77 -18.35
C ASP A 549 -24.17 17.77 -17.61
N TYR A 550 -24.24 17.03 -16.48
CA TYR A 550 -25.43 16.87 -15.67
C TYR A 550 -25.06 16.77 -14.19
N LEU A 551 -25.67 17.60 -13.37
CA LEU A 551 -25.39 17.66 -11.93
C LEU A 551 -26.66 17.23 -11.17
N VAL A 552 -26.49 16.33 -10.18
CA VAL A 552 -27.56 15.84 -9.31
C VAL A 552 -27.21 16.20 -7.87
N ASP A 553 -28.02 17.06 -7.25
CA ASP A 553 -27.88 17.43 -5.84
C ASP A 553 -28.88 16.63 -4.99
N VAL A 554 -28.34 15.80 -4.10
CA VAL A 554 -29.10 14.92 -3.21
C VAL A 554 -29.09 15.51 -1.80
N GLY A 555 -30.25 15.82 -1.25
CA GLY A 555 -30.31 16.48 0.05
C GLY A 555 -31.72 16.48 0.63
N PRO A 556 -32.11 17.58 1.31
CA PRO A 556 -31.37 18.86 1.51
C PRO A 556 -30.30 18.82 2.59
N LYS A 557 -30.36 17.88 3.56
CA LYS A 557 -29.40 17.74 4.66
C LYS A 557 -28.90 16.31 4.76
N ALA A 558 -27.94 16.07 5.66
CA ALA A 558 -27.42 14.75 5.92
C ALA A 558 -28.41 13.83 6.66
N GLY A 559 -28.24 12.50 6.51
CA GLY A 559 -29.05 11.49 7.22
C GLY A 559 -30.50 11.43 6.75
N ASP A 560 -31.47 11.33 7.68
CA ASP A 560 -32.89 11.14 7.39
C ASP A 560 -33.55 12.38 6.81
N GLU A 561 -33.00 13.56 7.01
CA GLU A 561 -33.48 14.78 6.37
C GLU A 561 -32.98 14.90 4.92
N GLY A 562 -32.06 14.01 4.48
CA GLY A 562 -31.52 13.90 3.13
C GLY A 562 -32.24 12.87 2.27
N GLY A 563 -31.54 12.36 1.25
CA GLY A 563 -32.01 11.28 0.39
C GLY A 563 -33.11 11.62 -0.59
N ARG A 564 -33.28 12.89 -0.93
CA ARG A 564 -34.23 13.37 -1.98
C ARG A 564 -33.45 14.13 -3.04
N ILE A 565 -33.92 14.09 -4.26
CA ILE A 565 -33.34 14.94 -5.31
C ILE A 565 -33.84 16.37 -5.06
N VAL A 566 -32.91 17.28 -4.75
CA VAL A 566 -33.19 18.71 -4.52
C VAL A 566 -33.16 19.48 -5.84
N ALA A 567 -32.14 19.15 -6.67
CA ALA A 567 -31.98 19.73 -7.99
C ALA A 567 -31.32 18.71 -8.91
N ALA A 568 -31.67 18.70 -10.18
CA ALA A 568 -31.05 17.89 -11.22
C ALA A 568 -31.15 18.62 -12.56
N GLY A 569 -30.05 18.70 -13.29
CA GLY A 569 -29.97 19.44 -14.55
C GLY A 569 -28.52 19.81 -14.87
N THR A 570 -28.32 20.78 -15.75
CA THR A 570 -27.00 21.36 -15.99
C THR A 570 -26.51 22.10 -14.74
N PRO A 571 -25.19 22.27 -14.54
CA PRO A 571 -24.69 23.06 -13.40
C PRO A 571 -25.34 24.45 -13.29
N GLN A 572 -25.62 25.10 -14.41
CA GLN A 572 -26.27 26.41 -14.47
C GLN A 572 -27.71 26.38 -13.93
N GLU A 573 -28.48 25.30 -14.25
CA GLU A 573 -29.82 25.12 -13.74
C GLU A 573 -29.84 24.86 -12.23
N VAL A 574 -28.85 24.07 -11.72
CA VAL A 574 -28.68 23.80 -10.28
C VAL A 574 -28.31 25.08 -9.52
N MET A 575 -27.42 25.93 -10.08
CA MET A 575 -27.08 27.25 -9.50
C MET A 575 -28.27 28.22 -9.34
N GLN A 576 -29.26 28.09 -10.19
CA GLN A 576 -30.50 28.92 -10.12
C GLN A 576 -31.48 28.41 -9.08
N ASN A 577 -31.31 27.19 -8.56
CA ASN A 577 -32.22 26.61 -7.57
C ASN A 577 -31.82 27.00 -6.14
N ASP A 578 -32.52 27.96 -5.54
CA ASP A 578 -32.26 28.44 -4.17
C ASP A 578 -32.44 27.37 -3.08
N LYS A 579 -33.14 26.28 -3.36
CA LYS A 579 -33.30 25.16 -2.42
C LYS A 579 -32.05 24.28 -2.36
N SER A 580 -31.21 24.34 -3.39
CA SER A 580 -29.96 23.60 -3.46
C SER A 580 -28.84 24.32 -2.68
N ILE A 581 -28.35 23.71 -1.62
CA ILE A 581 -27.17 24.21 -0.88
C ILE A 581 -25.96 24.25 -1.82
N THR A 582 -25.74 23.19 -2.55
CA THR A 582 -24.67 23.11 -3.58
C THR A 582 -24.81 24.25 -4.59
N GLY A 583 -26.03 24.52 -5.10
CA GLY A 583 -26.30 25.59 -6.06
C GLY A 583 -25.96 26.96 -5.51
N ARG A 584 -26.26 27.24 -4.22
CA ARG A 584 -25.90 28.48 -3.57
C ARG A 584 -24.40 28.71 -3.43
N TYR A 585 -23.64 27.67 -3.10
CA TYR A 585 -22.16 27.73 -3.06
C TYR A 585 -21.57 27.90 -4.47
N LEU A 586 -22.02 27.15 -5.46
CA LEU A 586 -21.54 27.26 -6.85
C LEU A 586 -21.85 28.61 -7.48
N SER A 587 -22.99 29.23 -7.14
CA SER A 587 -23.37 30.57 -7.63
C SER A 587 -22.72 31.72 -6.87
N GLY A 588 -21.95 31.43 -5.80
CA GLY A 588 -21.31 32.43 -4.94
C GLY A 588 -22.31 33.17 -4.00
N LYS A 589 -23.58 32.76 -3.94
CA LYS A 589 -24.56 33.30 -2.97
C LYS A 589 -24.17 32.96 -1.53
N GLU A 590 -23.53 31.83 -1.32
CA GLU A 590 -22.90 31.43 -0.08
C GLU A 590 -21.40 31.17 -0.34
N CYS A 591 -20.56 31.56 0.60
CA CYS A 591 -19.13 31.30 0.54
C CYS A 591 -18.56 31.13 1.95
N ILE A 592 -17.38 30.55 2.04
CA ILE A 592 -16.57 30.55 3.25
C ILE A 592 -15.76 31.85 3.22
N GLU A 593 -15.99 32.71 4.22
CA GLU A 593 -15.35 34.01 4.27
C GLU A 593 -13.86 33.92 4.62
N VAL A 594 -13.04 34.77 4.03
CA VAL A 594 -11.64 34.92 4.38
C VAL A 594 -11.53 35.67 5.71
N PRO A 595 -10.77 35.17 6.70
CA PRO A 595 -10.57 35.89 7.97
C PRO A 595 -9.94 37.26 7.76
N LYS A 596 -10.52 38.30 8.35
CA LYS A 596 -10.03 39.66 8.21
C LYS A 596 -8.66 39.89 8.85
N ASN A 597 -8.34 39.14 9.89
CA ASN A 597 -7.07 39.21 10.63
C ASN A 597 -6.43 37.85 10.75
N ARG A 598 -5.13 37.77 10.49
CA ARG A 598 -4.32 36.55 10.71
C ARG A 598 -3.71 36.58 12.11
N ARG A 599 -3.76 35.46 12.82
CA ARG A 599 -3.15 35.34 14.13
C ARG A 599 -1.63 35.28 13.99
N LYS A 600 -0.92 36.00 14.87
CA LYS A 600 0.57 35.97 14.93
C LYS A 600 1.11 34.82 15.79
N GLY A 601 0.20 34.06 16.46
CA GLY A 601 0.56 33.01 17.39
C GLY A 601 1.19 33.50 18.69
N THR A 602 1.77 32.58 19.43
CA THR A 602 2.36 32.85 20.77
C THR A 602 3.76 33.44 20.70
N GLY A 603 4.33 33.66 19.52
CA GLY A 603 5.74 34.06 19.33
C GLY A 603 6.76 32.93 19.49
N LYS A 604 6.30 31.71 19.78
CA LYS A 604 7.12 30.48 19.88
C LYS A 604 6.94 29.65 18.60
N TYR A 605 7.98 28.85 18.30
CA TYR A 605 8.01 28.07 17.06
C TYR A 605 8.48 26.65 17.36
N ILE A 606 7.96 25.67 16.59
CA ILE A 606 8.63 24.40 16.38
C ILE A 606 9.54 24.57 15.17
N THR A 607 10.81 24.22 15.31
CA THR A 607 11.77 24.31 14.20
C THR A 607 12.26 22.90 13.86
N ILE A 608 11.94 22.42 12.68
CA ILE A 608 12.47 21.18 12.12
C ILE A 608 13.72 21.53 11.33
N LYS A 609 14.86 20.88 11.63
CA LYS A 609 16.15 21.11 10.97
C LYS A 609 16.61 19.86 10.25
N GLY A 610 17.06 20.03 9.02
CA GLY A 610 17.72 18.99 8.24
C GLY A 610 16.84 17.79 7.90
N ALA A 611 15.56 18.01 7.62
CA ALA A 611 14.64 16.95 7.21
C ALA A 611 15.03 16.41 5.84
N ARG A 612 15.32 15.07 5.77
CA ARG A 612 15.83 14.40 4.56
C ARG A 612 15.28 12.98 4.36
N GLU A 613 14.16 12.67 5.01
CA GLU A 613 13.47 11.41 4.79
C GLU A 613 12.78 11.39 3.43
N ASN A 614 12.77 10.25 2.76
CA ASN A 614 12.19 10.04 1.43
C ASN A 614 12.72 11.07 0.41
N ASN A 615 11.83 11.88 -0.17
CA ASN A 615 12.19 12.89 -1.16
C ASN A 615 12.55 14.26 -0.59
N LEU A 616 12.56 14.44 0.74
CA LEU A 616 12.90 15.72 1.35
C LEU A 616 14.39 16.08 1.18
N LYS A 617 14.67 17.29 0.73
CA LYS A 617 16.00 17.77 0.34
C LYS A 617 16.67 18.59 1.45
N ASN A 618 16.91 17.97 2.62
CA ASN A 618 17.58 18.58 3.77
C ASN A 618 16.96 19.94 4.18
N ILE A 619 15.63 19.95 4.24
CA ILE A 619 14.87 21.18 4.49
C ILE A 619 14.85 21.58 5.96
N THR A 620 14.77 22.90 6.19
CA THR A 620 14.58 23.48 7.52
C THR A 620 13.38 24.40 7.49
N THR A 621 12.44 24.19 8.43
CA THR A 621 11.21 25.00 8.51
C THR A 621 10.85 25.35 9.95
N LYS A 622 10.06 26.43 10.10
CA LYS A 622 9.52 26.91 11.36
C LYS A 622 8.00 26.90 11.32
N ILE A 623 7.38 26.33 12.32
CA ILE A 623 5.93 26.27 12.49
C ILE A 623 5.56 27.15 13.68
N PRO A 624 4.78 28.22 13.51
CA PRO A 624 4.38 29.07 14.62
C PRO A 624 3.39 28.35 15.55
N LEU A 625 3.52 28.49 16.85
CA LEU A 625 2.60 27.92 17.83
C LEU A 625 1.44 28.87 18.14
N GLY A 626 0.27 28.28 18.42
CA GLY A 626 -0.98 29.04 18.63
C GLY A 626 -1.54 29.61 17.33
N THR A 627 -1.33 28.91 16.22
CA THR A 627 -1.84 29.28 14.88
C THR A 627 -2.54 28.13 14.20
N PHE A 628 -3.34 28.44 13.19
CA PHE A 628 -3.85 27.51 12.22
C PHE A 628 -2.90 27.49 11.02
N THR A 629 -2.04 26.47 10.96
CA THR A 629 -1.03 26.32 9.91
C THR A 629 -1.46 25.27 8.90
N CYS A 630 -1.46 25.61 7.60
CA CYS A 630 -1.66 24.68 6.50
C CYS A 630 -0.34 24.25 5.87
N ILE A 631 -0.21 22.96 5.59
CA ILE A 631 0.89 22.38 4.81
C ILE A 631 0.34 22.07 3.43
N THR A 632 0.83 22.76 2.42
CA THR A 632 0.31 22.72 1.04
C THR A 632 1.37 22.24 0.04
N GLY A 633 0.98 22.05 -1.19
CA GLY A 633 1.85 21.65 -2.30
C GLY A 633 1.26 20.50 -3.11
N VAL A 634 1.85 20.21 -4.26
CA VAL A 634 1.38 19.16 -5.18
C VAL A 634 1.43 17.77 -4.55
N SER A 635 0.71 16.81 -5.14
CA SER A 635 0.75 15.42 -4.69
C SER A 635 2.18 14.86 -4.79
N GLY A 636 2.63 14.14 -3.74
CA GLY A 636 3.99 13.60 -3.69
C GLY A 636 5.11 14.61 -3.38
N SER A 637 4.80 15.87 -3.00
CA SER A 637 5.81 16.89 -2.67
C SER A 637 6.53 16.68 -1.32
N GLY A 638 6.10 15.71 -0.49
CA GLY A 638 6.73 15.40 0.80
C GLY A 638 6.00 15.92 2.05
N LYS A 639 4.75 16.43 1.91
CA LYS A 639 3.94 16.96 3.02
C LYS A 639 3.80 15.98 4.18
N SER A 640 3.27 14.78 3.91
CA SER A 640 3.05 13.75 4.94
C SER A 640 4.38 13.23 5.51
N THR A 641 5.44 13.19 4.71
CA THR A 641 6.79 12.85 5.20
C THR A 641 7.29 13.86 6.23
N LEU A 642 7.15 15.16 5.95
CA LEU A 642 7.59 16.21 6.86
C LEU A 642 6.80 16.20 8.18
N ILE A 643 5.49 16.05 8.09
CA ILE A 643 4.60 16.17 9.25
C ILE A 643 4.43 14.82 9.96
N ASN A 644 3.95 13.78 9.27
CA ASN A 644 3.58 12.52 9.92
C ASN A 644 4.83 11.69 10.29
N GLU A 645 5.79 11.55 9.35
CA GLU A 645 6.96 10.71 9.57
C GLU A 645 8.02 11.39 10.46
N ILE A 646 8.21 12.70 10.38
CA ILE A 646 9.25 13.41 11.12
C ILE A 646 8.67 14.11 12.36
N LEU A 647 7.75 15.08 12.18
CA LEU A 647 7.27 15.91 13.29
C LEU A 647 6.45 15.11 14.30
N VAL A 648 5.40 14.42 13.84
CA VAL A 648 4.47 13.71 14.74
C VAL A 648 5.20 12.60 15.50
N LYS A 649 5.99 11.77 14.82
CA LYS A 649 6.74 10.69 15.48
C LYS A 649 7.75 11.21 16.49
N SER A 650 8.50 12.27 16.14
CA SER A 650 9.47 12.88 17.07
C SER A 650 8.79 13.52 18.28
N ALA A 651 7.67 14.22 18.03
CA ALA A 651 6.94 14.88 19.10
C ALA A 651 6.24 13.86 20.02
N MET A 652 5.70 12.75 19.49
CA MET A 652 5.17 11.63 20.30
C MET A 652 6.27 10.99 21.17
N ASN A 653 7.49 10.85 20.64
CA ASN A 653 8.62 10.34 21.41
C ASN A 653 8.97 11.29 22.56
N TYR A 654 8.93 12.60 22.30
CA TYR A 654 9.25 13.60 23.32
C TYR A 654 8.18 13.68 24.42
N VAL A 655 6.89 13.77 24.04
CA VAL A 655 5.78 14.00 24.99
C VAL A 655 5.35 12.72 25.70
N TYR A 656 5.25 11.59 24.97
CA TYR A 656 4.70 10.34 25.52
C TYR A 656 5.75 9.25 25.69
N HIS A 657 7.04 9.55 25.47
CA HIS A 657 8.12 8.57 25.50
C HIS A 657 7.81 7.34 24.62
N SER A 658 7.12 7.59 23.50
CA SER A 658 6.80 6.55 22.55
C SER A 658 8.08 6.07 21.84
N LYS A 659 7.98 4.91 21.20
CA LYS A 659 9.14 4.20 20.64
C LYS A 659 9.14 4.23 19.10
N ASN A 660 8.52 5.26 18.52
CA ASN A 660 8.46 5.42 17.08
C ASN A 660 9.84 5.80 16.53
N LYS A 661 10.21 5.25 15.38
CA LYS A 661 11.40 5.71 14.65
C LYS A 661 10.99 6.90 13.78
N PRO A 662 11.41 8.12 14.08
CA PRO A 662 11.13 9.27 13.23
C PRO A 662 11.97 9.21 11.95
N GLY A 663 11.48 9.82 10.88
CA GLY A 663 12.22 9.96 9.64
C GLY A 663 13.53 10.75 9.83
N GLN A 664 14.43 10.63 8.88
CA GLN A 664 15.77 11.23 8.95
C GLN A 664 15.72 12.75 9.04
N HIS A 665 16.29 13.31 10.11
CA HIS A 665 16.41 14.75 10.35
C HIS A 665 17.56 15.01 11.34
N ASP A 666 18.03 16.25 11.44
CA ASP A 666 19.09 16.60 12.38
C ASP A 666 18.54 16.76 13.79
N LYS A 667 17.57 17.66 13.98
CA LYS A 667 16.89 17.90 15.26
C LYS A 667 15.61 18.70 15.11
N ILE A 668 14.73 18.58 16.10
CA ILE A 668 13.54 19.42 16.24
C ILE A 668 13.70 20.24 17.52
N LEU A 669 13.48 21.55 17.42
CA LEU A 669 13.52 22.50 18.54
C LEU A 669 12.11 22.99 18.84
N GLY A 670 11.82 23.36 20.09
CA GLY A 670 10.54 23.93 20.49
C GLY A 670 9.51 22.92 20.97
N LEU A 671 9.83 21.62 21.02
CA LEU A 671 8.93 20.57 21.53
C LEU A 671 8.61 20.75 23.02
N GLU A 672 9.47 21.42 23.79
CA GLU A 672 9.26 21.76 25.20
C GLU A 672 8.05 22.69 25.43
N ASN A 673 7.54 23.33 24.39
CA ASN A 673 6.36 24.20 24.47
C ASN A 673 5.03 23.43 24.25
N ILE A 674 5.11 22.10 24.03
CA ILE A 674 3.95 21.24 23.79
C ILE A 674 3.83 20.25 24.95
N ASP A 675 2.61 20.08 25.46
CA ASP A 675 2.30 19.12 26.53
C ASP A 675 1.48 17.92 26.02
N LYS A 676 0.86 18.06 24.84
CA LYS A 676 -0.01 17.04 24.27
C LYS A 676 0.02 17.09 22.74
N ILE A 677 -0.06 15.91 22.12
CA ILE A 677 -0.21 15.76 20.67
C ILE A 677 -1.48 14.97 20.38
N VAL A 678 -2.22 15.43 19.40
CA VAL A 678 -3.42 14.80 18.88
C VAL A 678 -3.23 14.60 17.37
N ASP A 679 -2.92 13.38 16.99
CA ASP A 679 -2.80 12.96 15.60
C ASP A 679 -4.16 12.41 15.13
N ILE A 680 -4.78 13.11 14.19
CA ILE A 680 -6.07 12.78 13.61
C ILE A 680 -5.85 12.36 12.17
N SER A 681 -5.77 11.06 11.96
CA SER A 681 -5.58 10.43 10.65
C SER A 681 -6.85 9.71 10.19
N GLN A 682 -6.95 9.39 8.91
CA GLN A 682 -8.07 8.65 8.31
C GLN A 682 -8.16 7.17 8.73
N THR A 683 -7.27 6.72 9.61
CA THR A 683 -7.32 5.35 10.13
C THR A 683 -8.63 5.10 10.89
N PRO A 684 -9.26 3.93 10.74
CA PRO A 684 -10.49 3.59 11.45
C PRO A 684 -10.35 3.74 12.98
N ILE A 685 -11.44 4.10 13.66
CA ILE A 685 -11.50 4.18 15.14
C ILE A 685 -11.41 2.81 15.83
N GLY A 686 -11.40 1.75 15.04
CA GLY A 686 -11.23 0.36 15.49
C GLY A 686 -11.33 -0.61 14.31
N ARG A 687 -10.73 -1.78 14.46
CA ARG A 687 -10.68 -2.82 13.40
C ARG A 687 -11.82 -3.85 13.49
N THR A 688 -12.59 -3.81 14.57
CA THR A 688 -13.65 -4.80 14.82
C THR A 688 -15.04 -4.15 14.80
N PRO A 689 -16.10 -4.92 14.49
CA PRO A 689 -17.48 -4.41 14.54
C PRO A 689 -17.92 -3.92 15.93
N ARG A 690 -17.19 -4.24 17.00
CA ARG A 690 -17.47 -3.79 18.39
C ARG A 690 -17.09 -2.34 18.62
N SER A 691 -16.12 -1.82 17.88
CA SER A 691 -15.78 -0.39 17.95
C SER A 691 -16.86 0.43 17.28
N ASN A 692 -17.33 1.47 17.93
CA ASN A 692 -18.37 2.38 17.43
C ASN A 692 -18.18 3.79 18.01
N PRO A 693 -18.84 4.82 17.49
CA PRO A 693 -18.73 6.19 17.99
C PRO A 693 -19.03 6.33 19.49
N ALA A 694 -20.02 5.62 20.00
CA ALA A 694 -20.40 5.71 21.42
C ALA A 694 -19.33 5.15 22.36
N THR A 695 -18.69 4.02 21.99
CA THR A 695 -17.62 3.43 22.79
C THR A 695 -16.33 4.24 22.68
N TYR A 696 -16.01 4.74 21.50
CA TYR A 696 -14.78 5.49 21.27
C TYR A 696 -14.75 6.83 21.99
N THR A 697 -15.87 7.55 22.00
CA THR A 697 -16.01 8.84 22.71
C THR A 697 -16.27 8.69 24.21
N GLY A 698 -16.52 7.47 24.66
CA GLY A 698 -16.81 7.18 26.07
C GLY A 698 -18.21 7.60 26.53
N VAL A 699 -19.10 7.98 25.62
CA VAL A 699 -20.51 8.30 25.99
C VAL A 699 -21.27 7.04 26.40
N PHE A 700 -20.89 5.88 25.83
CA PHE A 700 -21.51 4.59 26.14
C PHE A 700 -21.30 4.15 27.62
N ASP A 701 -20.19 4.57 28.21
CA ASP A 701 -19.93 4.29 29.64
C ASP A 701 -20.96 4.99 30.54
N ASP A 702 -21.28 6.24 30.25
CA ASP A 702 -22.28 7.02 30.99
C ASP A 702 -23.71 6.49 30.72
N ILE A 703 -23.98 6.03 29.50
CA ILE A 703 -25.26 5.39 29.15
C ILE A 703 -25.43 4.08 29.92
N ARG A 704 -24.40 3.24 30.00
CA ARG A 704 -24.47 1.99 30.80
C ARG A 704 -24.71 2.26 32.27
N ASP A 705 -24.03 3.28 32.83
CA ASP A 705 -24.26 3.73 34.21
C ASP A 705 -25.72 4.14 34.42
N LEU A 706 -26.31 4.88 33.47
CA LEU A 706 -27.71 5.26 33.56
C LEU A 706 -28.66 4.06 33.56
N PHE A 707 -28.39 3.04 32.70
CA PHE A 707 -29.24 1.83 32.68
C PHE A 707 -29.20 1.04 33.98
N THR A 708 -28.13 1.06 34.75
CA THR A 708 -28.05 0.43 36.09
C THR A 708 -28.97 1.12 37.11
N THR A 709 -29.35 2.37 36.87
CA THR A 709 -30.22 3.14 37.78
C THR A 709 -31.70 2.85 37.60
N THR A 710 -32.09 2.14 36.53
CA THR A 710 -33.48 1.78 36.27
C THR A 710 -34.05 0.85 37.36
N LYS A 711 -35.34 0.88 37.58
CA LYS A 711 -35.99 0.03 38.62
C LYS A 711 -35.77 -1.43 38.36
N GLU A 712 -35.98 -1.89 37.15
CA GLU A 712 -35.83 -3.28 36.72
C GLU A 712 -34.40 -3.77 36.87
N ALA A 713 -33.38 -2.95 36.48
CA ALA A 713 -31.98 -3.31 36.64
C ALA A 713 -31.61 -3.48 38.12
N LYS A 714 -32.10 -2.58 38.99
CA LYS A 714 -31.87 -2.67 40.45
C LYS A 714 -32.54 -3.87 41.06
N MET A 715 -33.79 -4.19 40.67
CA MET A 715 -34.52 -5.38 41.16
C MET A 715 -33.82 -6.70 40.79
N LEU A 716 -33.17 -6.73 39.60
CA LEU A 716 -32.45 -7.91 39.11
C LEU A 716 -30.97 -7.93 39.50
N GLY A 717 -30.48 -6.92 40.23
CA GLY A 717 -29.06 -6.78 40.59
C GLY A 717 -28.12 -6.64 39.42
N TYR A 718 -28.57 -5.99 38.35
CA TYR A 718 -27.75 -5.82 37.14
C TYR A 718 -26.77 -4.68 37.29
N GLU A 719 -25.48 -5.01 37.16
CA GLU A 719 -24.38 -4.07 37.18
C GLU A 719 -24.03 -3.54 35.80
N LYS A 720 -23.14 -2.55 35.73
CA LYS A 720 -22.66 -1.91 34.48
C LYS A 720 -22.17 -2.91 33.42
N ASN A 721 -21.54 -4.02 33.84
CA ASN A 721 -21.02 -5.03 32.95
C ASN A 721 -22.12 -5.78 32.17
N ARG A 722 -23.34 -5.88 32.75
CA ARG A 722 -24.51 -6.49 32.10
C ARG A 722 -24.90 -5.77 30.82
N PHE A 723 -24.71 -4.44 30.77
CA PHE A 723 -25.02 -3.60 29.63
C PHE A 723 -23.84 -3.45 28.65
N SER A 724 -22.79 -4.27 28.79
CA SER A 724 -21.66 -4.29 27.88
C SER A 724 -21.77 -5.44 26.89
N PHE A 725 -21.67 -5.17 25.60
CA PHE A 725 -21.59 -6.20 24.57
C PHE A 725 -20.16 -6.82 24.43
N ASN A 726 -19.18 -6.28 25.16
CA ASN A 726 -17.81 -6.83 25.17
C ASN A 726 -17.59 -7.91 26.23
N VAL A 727 -18.42 -7.97 27.28
CA VAL A 727 -18.24 -8.83 28.45
C VAL A 727 -19.33 -9.91 28.48
N LYS A 728 -18.99 -11.11 28.96
CA LYS A 728 -19.98 -12.19 29.19
C LYS A 728 -21.06 -11.74 30.17
N GLY A 729 -22.29 -12.26 29.99
CA GLY A 729 -23.43 -11.99 30.85
C GLY A 729 -24.57 -11.26 30.17
N GLY A 730 -24.31 -10.11 29.50
CA GLY A 730 -25.36 -9.36 28.79
C GLY A 730 -25.32 -9.49 27.28
N ARG A 731 -24.20 -9.89 26.72
CA ARG A 731 -24.02 -10.00 25.27
C ARG A 731 -24.64 -11.25 24.67
N CYS A 732 -24.94 -11.23 23.40
CA CYS A 732 -25.23 -12.42 22.60
C CYS A 732 -23.98 -13.30 22.51
N GLU A 733 -24.07 -14.55 22.99
CA GLU A 733 -22.89 -15.45 22.95
C GLU A 733 -22.68 -16.07 21.56
N ALA A 734 -23.67 -16.12 20.68
CA ALA A 734 -23.54 -16.65 19.33
C ALA A 734 -22.60 -15.77 18.46
N CYS A 735 -22.75 -14.43 18.53
CA CYS A 735 -21.83 -13.48 17.85
C CYS A 735 -20.81 -12.85 18.81
N ARG A 736 -20.82 -13.22 20.08
CA ARG A 736 -19.94 -12.67 21.13
C ARG A 736 -19.98 -11.15 21.24
N GLY A 737 -21.14 -10.55 20.90
CA GLY A 737 -21.36 -9.09 20.94
C GLY A 737 -21.00 -8.34 19.67
N ASP A 738 -20.58 -9.00 18.60
CA ASP A 738 -20.28 -8.35 17.31
C ASP A 738 -21.56 -7.85 16.60
N GLY A 739 -22.69 -8.54 16.84
CA GLY A 739 -23.96 -8.32 16.15
C GLY A 739 -24.00 -8.93 14.74
N VAL A 740 -22.83 -9.26 14.19
CA VAL A 740 -22.65 -9.86 12.88
C VAL A 740 -21.74 -11.09 12.97
N LYS A 741 -21.85 -11.98 12.00
CA LYS A 741 -20.91 -13.08 11.78
C LYS A 741 -20.04 -12.72 10.57
N LYS A 742 -18.73 -12.82 10.72
CA LYS A 742 -17.77 -12.67 9.64
C LYS A 742 -17.66 -14.00 8.89
N ILE A 743 -17.87 -13.96 7.59
CA ILE A 743 -17.63 -15.08 6.67
C ILE A 743 -16.35 -14.73 5.90
N GLU A 744 -15.28 -15.46 6.19
CA GLU A 744 -13.99 -15.26 5.52
C GLU A 744 -14.04 -15.90 4.13
N MET A 745 -13.75 -15.10 3.11
CA MET A 745 -13.71 -15.50 1.72
C MET A 745 -12.27 -15.48 1.23
N HIS A 746 -11.68 -16.62 0.88
CA HIS A 746 -10.26 -16.74 0.55
C HIS A 746 -9.78 -15.86 -0.62
N PHE A 747 -10.66 -15.50 -1.54
CA PHE A 747 -10.31 -14.70 -2.76
C PHE A 747 -11.14 -13.42 -2.92
N LEU A 748 -12.11 -13.18 -2.04
CA LEU A 748 -13.02 -12.03 -2.06
C LEU A 748 -12.96 -11.30 -0.71
N PRO A 749 -13.42 -10.04 -0.63
CA PRO A 749 -13.56 -9.35 0.64
C PRO A 749 -14.47 -10.12 1.60
N ASP A 750 -14.12 -10.08 2.90
CA ASP A 750 -14.91 -10.71 3.95
C ASP A 750 -16.35 -10.17 3.96
N VAL A 751 -17.32 -11.08 4.09
CA VAL A 751 -18.74 -10.72 4.17
C VAL A 751 -19.21 -10.74 5.62
N TYR A 752 -19.92 -9.70 6.02
CA TYR A 752 -20.52 -9.59 7.35
C TYR A 752 -22.02 -9.78 7.26
N VAL A 753 -22.53 -10.84 7.88
CA VAL A 753 -23.96 -11.18 7.89
C VAL A 753 -24.53 -10.94 9.30
N PRO A 754 -25.73 -10.33 9.44
CA PRO A 754 -26.38 -10.18 10.74
C PRO A 754 -26.46 -11.51 11.50
N CYS A 755 -26.24 -11.47 12.81
CA CYS A 755 -26.31 -12.66 13.65
C CYS A 755 -27.75 -13.19 13.72
N GLU A 756 -27.99 -14.42 13.36
CA GLU A 756 -29.32 -15.08 13.36
C GLU A 756 -29.99 -15.15 14.73
N VAL A 757 -29.20 -15.11 15.82
CA VAL A 757 -29.72 -15.21 17.18
C VAL A 757 -30.15 -13.86 17.76
N CYS A 758 -29.33 -12.81 17.56
CA CYS A 758 -29.63 -11.49 18.12
C CYS A 758 -30.09 -10.48 17.05
N HIS A 759 -30.16 -10.87 15.79
CA HIS A 759 -30.59 -10.01 14.68
C HIS A 759 -29.93 -8.62 14.68
N GLY A 760 -28.62 -8.58 14.98
CA GLY A 760 -27.83 -7.35 15.00
C GLY A 760 -27.83 -6.59 16.33
N THR A 761 -28.68 -6.91 17.29
CA THR A 761 -28.83 -6.16 18.57
C THR A 761 -27.62 -6.30 19.52
N ARG A 762 -26.74 -7.29 19.32
CA ARG A 762 -25.53 -7.56 20.11
C ARG A 762 -25.77 -8.13 21.53
N TYR A 763 -26.98 -8.08 22.06
CA TYR A 763 -27.36 -8.47 23.42
C TYR A 763 -28.21 -9.72 23.47
N ASN A 764 -28.28 -10.33 24.64
CA ASN A 764 -29.22 -11.38 24.92
C ASN A 764 -30.61 -10.78 25.27
N GLN A 765 -31.66 -11.60 25.15
CA GLN A 765 -33.04 -11.22 25.38
C GLN A 765 -33.32 -10.67 26.79
N GLU A 766 -32.62 -11.18 27.81
CA GLU A 766 -32.82 -10.71 29.20
C GLU A 766 -32.32 -9.28 29.40
N THR A 767 -31.19 -8.91 28.82
CA THR A 767 -30.66 -7.55 28.87
C THR A 767 -31.56 -6.57 28.12
N LEU A 768 -32.16 -6.99 27.00
CA LEU A 768 -33.07 -6.17 26.20
C LEU A 768 -34.42 -5.90 26.88
N LYS A 769 -34.79 -6.65 27.93
CA LYS A 769 -36.01 -6.36 28.73
C LYS A 769 -35.88 -5.07 29.56
N ILE A 770 -34.63 -4.68 29.89
CA ILE A 770 -34.40 -3.45 30.65
C ILE A 770 -34.58 -2.25 29.75
N LYS A 771 -35.46 -1.34 30.13
CA LYS A 771 -35.77 -0.14 29.34
C LYS A 771 -35.58 1.13 30.15
N TYR A 772 -35.14 2.18 29.48
CA TYR A 772 -35.12 3.56 29.93
C TYR A 772 -35.93 4.39 28.98
N LYS A 773 -37.00 5.11 29.45
CA LYS A 773 -37.96 5.81 28.61
C LYS A 773 -38.45 4.96 27.42
N ASP A 774 -38.88 3.72 27.70
CA ASP A 774 -39.37 2.72 26.73
C ASP A 774 -38.38 2.21 25.70
N LYS A 775 -37.09 2.60 25.78
CA LYS A 775 -36.01 2.16 24.90
C LYS A 775 -35.02 1.26 25.62
N ASN A 776 -34.66 0.12 25.04
CA ASN A 776 -33.64 -0.76 25.55
C ASN A 776 -32.24 -0.29 25.10
N ILE A 777 -31.19 -0.94 25.59
CA ILE A 777 -29.80 -0.52 25.30
C ILE A 777 -29.43 -0.67 23.81
N ALA A 778 -30.01 -1.63 23.09
CA ALA A 778 -29.79 -1.78 21.64
C ALA A 778 -30.53 -0.69 20.85
N ASP A 779 -31.75 -0.35 21.25
CA ASP A 779 -32.49 0.78 20.65
C ASP A 779 -31.70 2.09 20.77
N VAL A 780 -31.05 2.31 21.92
CA VAL A 780 -30.19 3.47 22.16
C VAL A 780 -28.96 3.47 21.26
N LEU A 781 -28.34 2.31 21.05
CA LEU A 781 -27.19 2.20 20.10
C LEU A 781 -27.63 2.44 18.64
N ASP A 782 -28.87 2.11 18.31
CA ASP A 782 -29.42 2.35 16.98
C ASP A 782 -29.87 3.80 16.75
N MET A 783 -30.00 4.60 17.84
CA MET A 783 -30.31 6.04 17.73
C MET A 783 -29.14 6.78 17.04
N ARG A 784 -29.51 7.77 16.26
CA ARG A 784 -28.61 8.78 15.75
C ARG A 784 -28.18 9.76 16.84
N VAL A 785 -27.03 10.39 16.66
CA VAL A 785 -26.50 11.34 17.65
C VAL A 785 -27.51 12.44 17.96
N HIS A 786 -28.17 13.05 16.95
CA HIS A 786 -29.14 14.11 17.16
C HIS A 786 -30.43 13.63 17.88
N GLU A 787 -30.88 12.38 17.66
CA GLU A 787 -32.00 11.78 18.38
C GLU A 787 -31.62 11.47 19.83
N ALA A 788 -30.44 10.91 20.02
CA ALA A 788 -29.90 10.63 21.35
C ALA A 788 -29.70 11.91 22.17
N LEU A 789 -29.31 13.01 21.52
CA LEU A 789 -29.17 14.33 22.16
C LEU A 789 -30.50 14.83 22.77
N LYS A 790 -31.60 14.67 22.04
CA LYS A 790 -32.94 14.98 22.54
C LYS A 790 -33.40 13.99 23.62
N PHE A 791 -33.11 12.70 23.42
CA PHE A 791 -33.53 11.65 24.35
C PHE A 791 -32.87 11.79 25.74
N PHE A 792 -31.58 12.18 25.75
CA PHE A 792 -30.78 12.37 26.97
C PHE A 792 -30.64 13.85 27.41
N GLU A 793 -31.53 14.73 26.98
CA GLU A 793 -31.47 16.18 27.29
C GLU A 793 -31.29 16.51 28.79
N ASN A 794 -31.86 15.67 29.68
CA ASN A 794 -31.81 15.83 31.15
C ASN A 794 -30.55 15.23 31.79
N HIS A 795 -29.64 14.61 31.01
CA HIS A 795 -28.42 14.01 31.51
C HIS A 795 -27.20 14.76 31.00
N SER A 796 -26.76 15.77 31.76
CA SER A 796 -25.71 16.73 31.34
C SER A 796 -24.41 16.05 30.86
N LYS A 797 -23.97 14.98 31.52
CA LYS A 797 -22.74 14.26 31.10
C LYS A 797 -22.87 13.63 29.71
N ILE A 798 -23.96 12.93 29.45
CA ILE A 798 -24.29 12.31 28.18
C ILE A 798 -24.53 13.38 27.13
N LYS A 799 -25.34 14.38 27.44
CA LYS A 799 -25.70 15.50 26.56
C LYS A 799 -24.46 16.24 26.06
N ASN A 800 -23.52 16.58 26.94
CA ASN A 800 -22.31 17.33 26.57
C ASN A 800 -21.43 16.54 25.57
N LYS A 801 -21.28 15.22 25.79
CA LYS A 801 -20.50 14.38 24.87
C LYS A 801 -21.21 14.21 23.52
N LEU A 802 -22.54 14.07 23.51
CA LEU A 802 -23.33 14.00 22.28
C LEU A 802 -23.34 15.33 21.53
N GLN A 803 -23.34 16.46 22.24
CA GLN A 803 -23.31 17.81 21.65
C GLN A 803 -22.02 18.00 20.84
N VAL A 804 -20.87 17.55 21.37
CA VAL A 804 -19.60 17.64 20.64
C VAL A 804 -19.65 16.81 19.35
N LEU A 805 -20.29 15.63 19.36
CA LEU A 805 -20.49 14.83 18.14
C LEU A 805 -21.40 15.53 17.13
N GLU A 806 -22.43 16.22 17.60
CA GLU A 806 -23.31 17.03 16.76
C GLU A 806 -22.56 18.23 16.16
N ASP A 807 -21.77 18.92 16.98
CA ASP A 807 -20.99 20.10 16.58
C ASP A 807 -19.99 19.79 15.46
N VAL A 808 -19.36 18.60 15.50
CA VAL A 808 -18.45 18.15 14.40
C VAL A 808 -19.20 17.64 13.16
N GLY A 809 -20.53 17.79 13.11
CA GLY A 809 -21.36 17.40 11.96
C GLY A 809 -21.64 15.90 11.85
N LEU A 810 -21.61 15.15 12.97
CA LEU A 810 -21.92 13.72 13.02
C LEU A 810 -23.33 13.42 13.56
N GLY A 811 -24.23 14.38 13.55
CA GLY A 811 -25.60 14.23 14.06
C GLY A 811 -26.40 13.09 13.44
N TYR A 812 -26.12 12.77 12.20
CA TYR A 812 -26.76 11.70 11.43
C TYR A 812 -26.22 10.30 11.70
N VAL A 813 -25.04 10.17 12.31
CA VAL A 813 -24.37 8.89 12.56
C VAL A 813 -25.06 8.17 13.73
N LYS A 814 -25.25 6.83 13.60
CA LYS A 814 -25.78 6.01 14.70
C LYS A 814 -24.73 5.81 15.79
N LEU A 815 -25.12 5.87 17.06
CA LEU A 815 -24.24 5.67 18.20
C LEU A 815 -23.49 4.33 18.15
N GLY A 816 -24.18 3.27 17.74
CA GLY A 816 -23.65 1.91 17.63
C GLY A 816 -23.12 1.55 16.24
N GLN A 817 -22.99 2.51 15.31
CA GLN A 817 -22.47 2.25 13.97
C GLN A 817 -21.06 1.63 14.05
N SER A 818 -20.88 0.51 13.37
CA SER A 818 -19.62 -0.24 13.37
C SER A 818 -18.48 0.58 12.77
N ALA A 819 -17.31 0.60 13.41
CA ALA A 819 -16.15 1.36 12.94
C ALA A 819 -15.74 1.08 11.48
N PRO A 820 -15.74 -0.17 10.99
CA PRO A 820 -15.43 -0.47 9.59
C PRO A 820 -16.41 0.11 8.56
N THR A 821 -17.61 0.51 8.99
CA THR A 821 -18.63 1.10 8.10
C THR A 821 -18.60 2.63 8.06
N LEU A 822 -17.77 3.25 8.89
CA LEU A 822 -17.56 4.68 8.87
C LEU A 822 -16.64 5.05 7.68
N SER A 823 -16.93 6.17 7.05
CA SER A 823 -15.98 6.77 6.09
C SER A 823 -14.74 7.31 6.81
N GLY A 824 -13.62 7.52 6.07
CA GLY A 824 -12.40 8.09 6.62
C GLY A 824 -12.67 9.41 7.36
N GLY A 825 -13.38 10.34 6.73
CA GLY A 825 -13.72 11.63 7.33
C GLY A 825 -14.66 11.54 8.54
N GLU A 826 -15.59 10.57 8.58
CA GLU A 826 -16.40 10.32 9.77
C GLU A 826 -15.54 9.81 10.94
N ALA A 827 -14.62 8.88 10.67
CA ALA A 827 -13.70 8.37 11.68
C ALA A 827 -12.82 9.48 12.27
N GLU A 828 -12.30 10.38 11.44
CA GLU A 828 -11.54 11.55 11.88
C GLU A 828 -12.35 12.48 12.77
N ARG A 829 -13.58 12.80 12.37
CA ARG A 829 -14.47 13.65 13.17
C ARG A 829 -14.86 13.02 14.50
N VAL A 830 -15.03 11.69 14.57
CA VAL A 830 -15.21 10.97 15.86
C VAL A 830 -13.98 11.11 16.74
N LYS A 831 -12.76 11.01 16.16
CA LYS A 831 -11.50 11.21 16.90
C LYS A 831 -11.40 12.66 17.43
N LEU A 832 -11.69 13.63 16.57
CA LEU A 832 -11.70 15.04 16.93
C LEU A 832 -12.72 15.30 18.05
N ALA A 833 -13.93 14.77 17.96
CA ALA A 833 -14.94 14.90 18.99
C ALA A 833 -14.50 14.37 20.36
N LYS A 834 -13.78 13.23 20.40
CA LYS A 834 -13.24 12.70 21.65
C LYS A 834 -12.22 13.65 22.29
N GLU A 835 -11.38 14.27 21.49
CA GLU A 835 -10.36 15.19 22.01
C GLU A 835 -10.95 16.51 22.47
N LEU A 836 -11.96 17.03 21.78
CA LEU A 836 -12.68 18.24 22.15
C LEU A 836 -13.49 18.12 23.45
N GLN A 837 -13.80 16.92 23.92
CA GLN A 837 -14.41 16.69 25.23
C GLN A 837 -13.43 16.97 26.40
N LYS A 838 -12.14 17.02 26.12
CA LYS A 838 -11.09 17.27 27.13
C LYS A 838 -10.87 18.78 27.28
N LYS A 839 -10.43 19.19 28.46
CA LYS A 839 -10.11 20.60 28.73
C LYS A 839 -8.89 21.02 27.87
N ALA A 840 -8.99 22.14 27.17
CA ALA A 840 -7.89 22.75 26.44
C ALA A 840 -6.74 23.14 27.39
N THR A 841 -5.51 22.89 26.98
CA THR A 841 -4.30 23.26 27.77
C THR A 841 -3.64 24.52 27.23
N GLY A 842 -3.94 24.93 26.01
CA GLY A 842 -3.27 26.01 25.30
C GLY A 842 -1.84 25.67 24.82
N LYS A 843 -1.49 24.36 24.88
CA LYS A 843 -0.20 23.82 24.45
C LYS A 843 -0.35 22.50 23.68
N THR A 844 -1.58 22.17 23.27
CA THR A 844 -1.84 20.98 22.48
C THR A 844 -1.48 21.21 21.03
N LEU A 845 -0.79 20.26 20.41
CA LEU A 845 -0.56 20.19 18.97
C LEU A 845 -1.56 19.24 18.33
N PHE A 846 -2.47 19.78 17.54
CA PHE A 846 -3.38 19.02 16.68
C PHE A 846 -2.78 18.89 15.28
N VAL A 847 -2.73 17.68 14.75
CA VAL A 847 -2.31 17.40 13.39
C VAL A 847 -3.43 16.65 12.68
N LEU A 848 -3.87 17.17 11.54
CA LEU A 848 -4.94 16.61 10.72
C LEU A 848 -4.42 16.41 9.29
N ASP A 849 -4.75 15.27 8.70
CA ASP A 849 -4.31 14.91 7.34
C ASP A 849 -5.52 14.81 6.41
N GLU A 850 -5.71 15.81 5.55
CA GLU A 850 -6.81 15.96 4.60
C GLU A 850 -8.21 15.82 5.24
N PRO A 851 -8.54 16.59 6.30
CA PRO A 851 -9.79 16.43 7.06
C PRO A 851 -11.05 16.83 6.30
N THR A 852 -10.94 17.42 5.11
CA THR A 852 -12.09 17.80 4.25
C THR A 852 -12.53 16.68 3.32
N THR A 853 -11.85 15.55 3.32
CA THR A 853 -12.16 14.39 2.49
C THR A 853 -13.63 13.94 2.67
N GLY A 854 -14.38 13.88 1.57
CA GLY A 854 -15.79 13.45 1.58
C GLY A 854 -16.77 14.46 2.19
N LEU A 855 -16.34 15.70 2.45
CA LEU A 855 -17.19 16.75 3.02
C LEU A 855 -17.78 17.67 1.96
N HIS A 856 -19.06 17.97 2.12
CA HIS A 856 -19.70 19.08 1.40
C HIS A 856 -19.19 20.42 1.95
N THR A 857 -19.18 21.47 1.12
CA THR A 857 -18.67 22.82 1.48
C THR A 857 -19.33 23.37 2.77
N ASP A 858 -20.60 23.07 3.03
CA ASP A 858 -21.28 23.46 4.29
C ASP A 858 -20.67 22.76 5.52
N ASP A 859 -20.31 21.48 5.39
CA ASP A 859 -19.64 20.73 6.46
C ASP A 859 -18.22 21.22 6.68
N ILE A 860 -17.50 21.62 5.61
CA ILE A 860 -16.18 22.27 5.70
C ILE A 860 -16.27 23.57 6.50
N LYS A 861 -17.28 24.38 6.27
CA LYS A 861 -17.54 25.62 7.04
C LYS A 861 -17.68 25.33 8.54
N ARG A 862 -18.41 24.27 8.92
CA ARG A 862 -18.56 23.84 10.31
C ARG A 862 -17.24 23.32 10.91
N LEU A 863 -16.50 22.52 10.16
CA LEU A 863 -15.18 22.02 10.57
C LEU A 863 -14.23 23.19 10.83
N LEU A 864 -14.15 24.16 9.92
CA LEU A 864 -13.33 25.36 10.08
C LEU A 864 -13.69 26.15 11.33
N ALA A 865 -14.97 26.33 11.64
CA ALA A 865 -15.40 27.00 12.87
C ALA A 865 -14.86 26.30 14.14
N ILE A 866 -14.78 24.98 14.11
CA ILE A 866 -14.22 24.18 15.22
C ILE A 866 -12.69 24.35 15.29
N LEU A 867 -12.00 24.24 14.16
CA LEU A 867 -10.52 24.41 14.12
C LEU A 867 -10.13 25.82 14.59
N GLN A 868 -10.88 26.83 14.20
CA GLN A 868 -10.68 28.21 14.67
C GLN A 868 -10.87 28.32 16.19
N LYS A 869 -11.89 27.69 16.78
CA LYS A 869 -12.09 27.65 18.24
C LYS A 869 -10.93 26.97 19.00
N ILE A 870 -10.36 25.92 18.42
CA ILE A 870 -9.17 25.25 19.02
C ILE A 870 -8.01 26.24 19.08
N VAL A 871 -7.75 26.97 18.00
CA VAL A 871 -6.65 27.94 17.94
C VAL A 871 -6.93 29.15 18.84
N ASP A 872 -8.18 29.57 18.97
CA ASP A 872 -8.57 30.66 19.91
C ASP A 872 -8.28 30.31 21.36
N ASN A 873 -8.16 29.02 21.70
CA ASN A 873 -7.69 28.54 23.00
C ASN A 873 -6.16 28.47 23.14
N ASN A 874 -5.39 29.06 22.21
CA ASN A 874 -3.95 29.00 22.07
C ASN A 874 -3.35 27.61 21.77
N ASP A 875 -4.15 26.62 21.44
CA ASP A 875 -3.68 25.36 20.91
C ASP A 875 -3.20 25.55 19.46
N THR A 876 -2.32 24.67 18.98
CA THR A 876 -1.77 24.76 17.63
C THR A 876 -2.44 23.73 16.73
N VAL A 877 -2.89 24.15 15.56
CA VAL A 877 -3.49 23.28 14.56
C VAL A 877 -2.61 23.24 13.30
N ILE A 878 -2.18 22.05 12.90
CA ILE A 878 -1.49 21.80 11.64
C ILE A 878 -2.41 20.96 10.78
N VAL A 879 -2.66 21.40 9.56
CA VAL A 879 -3.50 20.67 8.59
C VAL A 879 -2.75 20.48 7.29
N ILE A 880 -2.65 19.24 6.83
CA ILE A 880 -2.21 18.94 5.48
C ILE A 880 -3.45 19.03 4.60
N GLU A 881 -3.46 19.93 3.60
CA GLU A 881 -4.66 20.20 2.83
C GLU A 881 -4.40 20.63 1.39
N HIS A 882 -5.40 20.33 0.54
CA HIS A 882 -5.48 20.74 -0.86
C HIS A 882 -6.71 21.64 -1.13
N ASN A 883 -7.70 21.64 -0.23
CA ASN A 883 -8.92 22.43 -0.36
C ASN A 883 -8.61 23.91 -0.14
N LEU A 884 -8.84 24.72 -1.18
CA LEU A 884 -8.54 26.15 -1.18
C LEU A 884 -9.34 26.93 -0.14
N ASP A 885 -10.57 26.50 0.19
CA ASP A 885 -11.41 27.16 1.21
C ASP A 885 -10.81 27.02 2.62
N VAL A 886 -10.16 25.89 2.89
CA VAL A 886 -9.41 25.68 4.15
C VAL A 886 -8.12 26.49 4.15
N ILE A 887 -7.37 26.40 3.05
CA ILE A 887 -6.06 27.06 2.91
C ILE A 887 -6.20 28.58 3.07
N LYS A 888 -7.22 29.22 2.42
CA LYS A 888 -7.44 30.67 2.56
C LYS A 888 -7.85 31.09 3.98
N CYS A 889 -8.34 30.17 4.81
CA CYS A 889 -8.73 30.43 6.21
C CYS A 889 -7.59 30.23 7.21
N SER A 890 -6.41 29.74 6.79
CA SER A 890 -5.27 29.50 7.66
C SER A 890 -4.54 30.79 8.05
N ASP A 891 -3.85 30.77 9.18
CA ASP A 891 -3.01 31.90 9.63
C ASP A 891 -1.62 31.86 8.98
N TYR A 892 -1.13 30.65 8.71
CA TYR A 892 0.22 30.44 8.16
C TYR A 892 0.21 29.24 7.20
N ILE A 893 1.02 29.32 6.14
CA ILE A 893 1.17 28.26 5.15
C ILE A 893 2.64 27.88 5.00
N ILE A 894 2.90 26.59 4.84
CA ILE A 894 4.17 26.05 4.39
C ILE A 894 3.90 25.28 3.10
N ASP A 895 4.36 25.84 1.97
CA ASP A 895 4.13 25.26 0.64
C ASP A 895 5.35 24.46 0.18
N LEU A 896 5.15 23.15 -0.08
CA LEU A 896 6.19 22.25 -0.56
C LEU A 896 6.03 21.98 -2.07
N GLY A 897 7.17 21.86 -2.76
CA GLY A 897 7.16 21.60 -4.19
C GLY A 897 8.59 21.45 -4.74
N LYS A 898 8.86 21.83 -6.01
CA LYS A 898 7.88 22.34 -7.02
C LYS A 898 6.94 21.25 -7.52
N GLU A 899 7.49 20.05 -7.74
CA GLU A 899 6.81 18.88 -8.29
C GLU A 899 6.68 17.77 -7.23
N GLY A 900 6.11 16.63 -7.61
CA GLY A 900 6.12 15.43 -6.79
C GLY A 900 7.37 14.56 -7.00
N GLY A 901 7.61 13.61 -6.09
CA GLY A 901 8.73 12.68 -6.17
C GLY A 901 10.10 13.36 -6.03
N ASP A 902 11.09 12.93 -6.81
CA ASP A 902 12.48 13.41 -6.72
C ASP A 902 12.64 14.91 -7.06
N LEU A 903 11.71 15.47 -7.78
CA LEU A 903 11.68 16.90 -8.09
C LEU A 903 10.96 17.75 -7.04
N GLY A 904 10.38 17.10 -6.03
CA GLY A 904 9.76 17.71 -4.85
C GLY A 904 10.73 17.85 -3.68
N GLY A 905 10.14 17.92 -2.49
CA GLY A 905 10.90 17.88 -1.23
C GLY A 905 11.60 19.17 -0.84
N GLU A 906 11.26 20.29 -1.47
CA GLU A 906 11.75 21.62 -1.13
C GLU A 906 10.62 22.49 -0.59
N ILE A 907 10.94 23.48 0.23
CA ILE A 907 10.00 24.51 0.65
C ILE A 907 10.05 25.61 -0.39
N ILE A 908 8.92 25.89 -1.02
CA ILE A 908 8.78 26.91 -2.05
C ILE A 908 8.52 28.28 -1.41
N ALA A 909 7.61 28.30 -0.44
CA ALA A 909 7.24 29.51 0.26
C ALA A 909 6.70 29.23 1.65
N THR A 910 6.80 30.20 2.54
CA THR A 910 6.19 30.19 3.87
C THR A 910 5.68 31.59 4.21
N GLY A 911 4.51 31.70 4.78
CA GLY A 911 3.91 32.99 5.13
C GLY A 911 2.39 32.89 5.30
N THR A 912 1.73 34.04 5.29
CA THR A 912 0.26 34.11 5.28
C THR A 912 -0.27 33.69 3.90
N PRO A 913 -1.55 33.33 3.75
CA PRO A 913 -2.15 33.09 2.44
C PRO A 913 -1.92 34.20 1.42
N GLU A 914 -1.94 35.44 1.89
CA GLU A 914 -1.65 36.64 1.07
C GLU A 914 -0.20 36.63 0.57
N ASP A 915 0.79 36.32 1.44
CA ASP A 915 2.20 36.23 1.05
C ASP A 915 2.41 35.15 -0.02
N ILE A 916 1.79 33.97 0.18
CA ILE A 916 1.89 32.85 -0.74
C ILE A 916 1.24 33.17 -2.09
N SER A 917 0.17 33.96 -2.12
CA SER A 917 -0.52 34.34 -3.35
C SER A 917 0.35 35.20 -4.29
N GLU A 918 1.35 35.89 -3.75
CA GLU A 918 2.31 36.70 -4.52
C GLU A 918 3.52 35.90 -5.03
N GLU A 919 3.72 34.67 -4.51
CA GLU A 919 4.86 33.83 -4.92
C GLU A 919 4.60 33.14 -6.26
N LYS A 920 5.33 33.55 -7.28
CA LYS A 920 5.16 33.05 -8.67
C LYS A 920 5.47 31.57 -8.85
N ASN A 921 6.36 31.01 -8.02
CA ASN A 921 6.79 29.63 -8.09
C ASN A 921 5.84 28.67 -7.34
N SER A 922 4.89 29.21 -6.56
CA SER A 922 3.91 28.42 -5.83
C SER A 922 2.68 28.16 -6.70
N TYR A 923 2.41 26.91 -7.00
CA TYR A 923 1.14 26.53 -7.63
C TYR A 923 -0.05 26.86 -6.72
N THR A 924 0.07 26.55 -5.43
CA THR A 924 -0.95 26.90 -4.43
C THR A 924 -1.23 28.40 -4.44
N GLY A 925 -0.18 29.23 -4.49
CA GLY A 925 -0.30 30.68 -4.56
C GLY A 925 -1.04 31.18 -5.79
N GLN A 926 -0.79 30.59 -6.95
CA GLN A 926 -1.48 30.96 -8.20
C GLN A 926 -3.00 30.72 -8.12
N PHE A 927 -3.44 29.63 -7.46
CA PHE A 927 -4.86 29.35 -7.26
C PHE A 927 -5.47 30.19 -6.13
N LEU A 928 -4.73 30.43 -5.04
CA LEU A 928 -5.16 31.32 -3.96
C LEU A 928 -5.45 32.73 -4.43
N LYS A 929 -4.64 33.26 -5.33
CA LYS A 929 -4.82 34.61 -5.91
C LYS A 929 -6.18 34.82 -6.58
N LYS A 930 -6.85 33.74 -6.98
CA LYS A 930 -8.18 33.82 -7.62
C LYS A 930 -9.32 33.93 -6.62
N ILE A 931 -9.08 33.59 -5.35
CA ILE A 931 -10.13 33.45 -4.33
C ILE A 931 -9.92 34.29 -3.07
N LEU A 932 -8.73 34.90 -2.90
CA LEU A 932 -8.43 35.94 -1.92
C LEU A 932 -8.88 37.31 -2.43
#